data_dc6d442efb3edf06dc7d2b1230a024bc
#
_entry.id   dc6d442efb3edf06dc7d2b1230a024bc
#
_cell.length_a   1.000
_cell.length_b   1.000
_cell.length_c   1.000
_cell.angle_alpha   90.00
_cell.angle_beta   90.00
_cell.angle_gamma   90.00
#
_symmetry.space_group_name_H-M   'P 1'
#
loop_
_entity.id
_entity.type
_entity.pdbx_description
1 polymer ?
#
loop_
_entity_poly.entity_id
_entity_poly.type
_entity_poly.pdbx_seq_one_letter_code
_entity_poly.pdbx_strand_id
1 'polypeptide(L)'
;MSPRSIPELLSPAGSLDAVRAAVANGADAVYLGAQRFNARDEGAQLTLEELAEACRIAHGRGRRIYLTLNVLVKPDEIVEALAFLGEAVDCGIDAAIVQDLGLIRLIRQTYPELEIHGSTQMTVHDASGAAVLEELGVKRVVLARENTLEDLAVIRARVPNLGLETFIHGALCIAYSGQCFMSGMISERSANRGSCAQSCRKDYVLKDAATDVELDRGYLISTKDLAAYEHLPAIAELGIVCLKVEGRKKRPEYVATVTRGYRDFLDRLQHGDASPPTTAEVEPLVQIYSRGFTGGMYGGRQGREYVTRTQPDNRGIAIGEVVGFEYGELVVETDVAVEIGDGLAFEAPDSLGGPTTGFAVTAVRQLGRVRNRQRLALQTRTRIPTGWRVVRTSQASLLERSRASYAALEAPSKPKKVRLDVRVFGSVGSHLKAIFSSGGAAVEVRSESQLVHATNRALDRAMLREQLGRLGETPFALAEIDDRALDVGLFLPVRELNHLRQSAVEQLTLRRDWSLDAKRAERLAHIERVVANVDTAAPVAATDGFSLAAQVYRLEDAEEAANAGATEIVFDPFLRHPAPPVTRVRALGASLGERGVTLRLRTPTIVRPEERRAIAKWLDSGLPLLSGHLGLVSELGRVGRDVVADYAVNVMNQHSAAQLFTLGARRVVLSVELTADEMSAVVAPWQGAGFDVFLYGRPEGMTIEHCVLSAAYDREPTTCRDLCVQKHTNVTLTDPAGYDFAVATDSACRNRLLHSRPVEGSEYLERLWRAGIRGYQLVFNVPGEPIAEVVASYRRMLDRLATGELLDRGDTDDIRGALGGAFTRGHFARAV
;
A
#
# COMPACT_ATOMS: atom_id res chain seq x y z
N MET A 1 22.08 8.92 32.75
CA MET A 1 21.74 7.94 31.69
C MET A 1 21.69 8.70 30.38
N SER A 2 22.41 8.27 29.35
CA SER A 2 22.26 8.85 28.02
C SER A 2 20.80 8.63 27.55
N PRO A 3 20.16 9.63 26.89
CA PRO A 3 18.80 9.45 26.40
C PRO A 3 18.75 8.24 25.45
N ARG A 4 17.75 7.37 25.63
CA ARG A 4 17.53 6.24 24.71
C ARG A 4 17.21 6.80 23.33
N SER A 5 17.79 6.22 22.28
CA SER A 5 17.38 6.51 20.90
C SER A 5 15.95 5.98 20.72
N ILE A 6 15.04 6.86 20.43
CA ILE A 6 13.64 6.49 20.11
C ILE A 6 13.46 6.36 18.62
N PRO A 7 12.54 5.46 18.17
CA PRO A 7 12.19 5.35 16.75
C PRO A 7 11.57 6.64 16.18
N GLU A 8 11.76 6.86 14.88
CA GLU A 8 11.10 7.92 14.11
C GLU A 8 9.57 7.71 14.13
N LEU A 9 8.79 8.74 14.43
CA LEU A 9 7.33 8.72 14.33
C LEU A 9 6.91 9.17 12.92
N LEU A 10 6.39 8.25 12.13
CA LEU A 10 5.95 8.46 10.75
C LEU A 10 4.42 8.60 10.68
N SER A 11 3.94 9.79 10.38
CA SER A 11 2.51 10.11 10.34
C SER A 11 1.97 10.19 8.91
N PRO A 12 0.70 9.82 8.70
CA PRO A 12 0.06 9.87 7.39
C PRO A 12 -0.40 11.30 7.04
N ALA A 13 -0.41 11.63 5.74
CA ALA A 13 -1.14 12.80 5.27
C ALA A 13 -1.83 12.50 3.92
N GLY A 14 -3.09 12.91 3.82
CA GLY A 14 -3.88 12.86 2.59
C GLY A 14 -4.26 14.24 2.07
N SER A 15 -3.84 15.29 2.74
CA SER A 15 -4.04 16.69 2.36
C SER A 15 -2.94 17.56 2.97
N LEU A 16 -2.80 18.78 2.50
CA LEU A 16 -1.84 19.73 3.04
C LEU A 16 -2.13 20.07 4.52
N ASP A 17 -3.41 20.13 4.93
CA ASP A 17 -3.77 20.33 6.33
C ASP A 17 -3.39 19.12 7.21
N ALA A 18 -3.45 17.91 6.66
CA ALA A 18 -2.97 16.74 7.37
C ALA A 18 -1.43 16.75 7.54
N VAL A 19 -0.67 17.29 6.57
CA VAL A 19 0.77 17.54 6.73
C VAL A 19 1.02 18.54 7.86
N ARG A 20 0.30 19.66 7.89
CA ARG A 20 0.37 20.67 8.96
C ARG A 20 0.08 20.03 10.32
N ALA A 21 -1.00 19.25 10.39
CA ALA A 21 -1.41 18.53 11.60
C ALA A 21 -0.31 17.56 12.10
N ALA A 22 0.27 16.76 11.21
CA ALA A 22 1.35 15.84 11.56
C ALA A 22 2.58 16.58 12.11
N VAL A 23 3.06 17.57 11.37
CA VAL A 23 4.29 18.33 11.69
C VAL A 23 4.12 19.13 12.99
N ALA A 24 2.96 19.77 13.21
CA ALA A 24 2.67 20.54 14.41
C ALA A 24 2.57 19.68 15.68
N ASN A 25 2.15 18.43 15.53
CA ASN A 25 1.93 17.50 16.64
C ASN A 25 3.09 16.50 16.86
N GLY A 26 4.26 16.74 16.25
CA GLY A 26 5.50 16.06 16.62
C GLY A 26 5.85 14.83 15.77
N ALA A 27 5.32 14.71 14.56
CA ALA A 27 5.83 13.74 13.59
C ALA A 27 7.29 14.04 13.23
N ASP A 28 8.13 13.03 13.13
CA ASP A 28 9.51 13.14 12.64
C ASP A 28 9.55 13.10 11.12
N ALA A 29 8.63 12.35 10.52
CA ALA A 29 8.41 12.29 9.09
C ALA A 29 6.93 12.16 8.75
N VAL A 30 6.58 12.54 7.53
CA VAL A 30 5.21 12.43 7.00
C VAL A 30 5.23 11.64 5.70
N TYR A 31 4.36 10.63 5.56
CA TYR A 31 4.18 9.94 4.29
C TYR A 31 2.85 10.30 3.64
N LEU A 32 2.89 10.50 2.35
CA LEU A 32 1.76 10.99 1.57
C LEU A 32 1.75 10.41 0.15
N GLY A 33 0.61 10.49 -0.51
CA GLY A 33 0.46 10.20 -1.93
C GLY A 33 0.27 11.50 -2.71
N ALA A 34 0.76 11.52 -3.93
CA ALA A 34 0.48 12.59 -4.86
C ALA A 34 -0.11 11.99 -6.15
N GLN A 35 -0.98 12.69 -6.78
CA GLN A 35 -1.82 12.47 -7.97
C GLN A 35 -1.94 11.02 -8.52
N ARG A 36 -0.86 10.22 -8.60
CA ARG A 36 -0.82 8.92 -9.29
C ARG A 36 0.08 7.90 -8.56
N PHE A 37 -0.07 6.63 -8.92
CA PHE A 37 0.81 5.52 -8.52
C PHE A 37 0.89 5.23 -7.01
N ASN A 38 -0.19 5.43 -6.27
CA ASN A 38 -0.21 5.14 -4.84
C ASN A 38 -1.40 4.26 -4.42
N ALA A 39 -1.22 3.49 -3.34
CA ALA A 39 -2.20 2.52 -2.83
C ALA A 39 -3.49 3.13 -2.23
N ARG A 40 -3.78 4.39 -2.51
CA ARG A 40 -5.01 5.10 -2.12
C ARG A 40 -5.48 6.01 -3.25
N ASP A 41 -5.51 5.46 -4.46
CA ASP A 41 -5.83 6.16 -5.69
C ASP A 41 -7.20 6.87 -5.66
N GLU A 42 -8.18 6.24 -5.03
CA GLU A 42 -9.48 6.88 -4.74
C GLU A 42 -9.39 7.73 -3.46
N GLY A 43 -9.20 9.03 -3.60
CA GLY A 43 -9.31 9.96 -2.45
C GLY A 43 -8.23 11.02 -2.39
N ALA A 44 -7.95 11.51 -1.20
CA ALA A 44 -7.08 12.64 -0.94
C ALA A 44 -5.66 12.44 -1.49
N GLN A 45 -5.32 13.21 -2.50
CA GLN A 45 -4.02 13.22 -3.18
C GLN A 45 -3.54 14.66 -3.31
N LEU A 46 -2.27 14.89 -3.05
CA LEU A 46 -1.67 16.20 -3.22
C LEU A 46 -1.32 16.46 -4.69
N THR A 47 -1.50 17.68 -5.16
CA THR A 47 -0.87 18.13 -6.41
C THR A 47 0.64 18.27 -6.23
N LEU A 48 1.39 18.44 -7.32
CA LEU A 48 2.84 18.69 -7.22
C LEU A 48 3.15 20.00 -6.50
N GLU A 49 2.31 21.02 -6.68
CA GLU A 49 2.41 22.29 -5.96
C GLU A 49 2.18 22.11 -4.46
N GLU A 50 1.16 21.34 -4.09
CA GLU A 50 0.89 21.00 -2.69
C GLU A 50 2.00 20.12 -2.10
N LEU A 51 2.59 19.21 -2.90
CA LEU A 51 3.75 18.41 -2.49
C LEU A 51 4.96 19.29 -2.20
N ALA A 52 5.25 20.24 -3.07
CA ALA A 52 6.33 21.21 -2.85
C ALA A 52 6.09 22.07 -1.59
N GLU A 53 4.83 22.47 -1.33
CA GLU A 53 4.44 23.16 -0.10
C GLU A 53 4.61 22.24 1.13
N ALA A 54 4.19 20.98 1.04
CA ALA A 54 4.36 19.99 2.09
C ALA A 54 5.84 19.80 2.47
N CYS A 55 6.72 19.69 1.47
CA CYS A 55 8.18 19.63 1.68
C CYS A 55 8.70 20.90 2.39
N ARG A 56 8.26 22.08 1.97
CA ARG A 56 8.67 23.34 2.63
C ARG A 56 8.22 23.42 4.09
N ILE A 57 6.99 23.02 4.39
CA ILE A 57 6.45 23.00 5.77
C ILE A 57 7.25 22.05 6.64
N ALA A 58 7.49 20.82 6.14
CA ALA A 58 8.20 19.79 6.87
C ALA A 58 9.68 20.16 7.09
N HIS A 59 10.40 20.50 6.02
CA HIS A 59 11.83 20.85 6.07
C HIS A 59 12.07 22.11 6.90
N GLY A 60 11.16 23.10 6.86
CA GLY A 60 11.25 24.30 7.71
C GLY A 60 11.24 23.98 9.22
N ARG A 61 10.93 22.74 9.60
CA ARG A 61 10.93 22.21 10.98
C ARG A 61 11.86 21.03 11.17
N GLY A 62 12.73 20.74 10.20
CA GLY A 62 13.66 19.62 10.23
C GLY A 62 12.94 18.26 10.15
N ARG A 63 11.77 18.19 9.50
CA ARG A 63 10.99 16.95 9.28
C ARG A 63 11.11 16.48 7.85
N ARG A 64 10.89 15.18 7.62
CA ARG A 64 11.07 14.53 6.31
C ARG A 64 9.73 14.22 5.64
N ILE A 65 9.73 14.15 4.31
CA ILE A 65 8.56 13.79 3.48
C ILE A 65 8.88 12.53 2.68
N TYR A 66 8.04 11.50 2.81
CA TYR A 66 8.14 10.25 2.04
C TYR A 66 6.97 10.12 1.08
N LEU A 67 7.29 10.02 -0.20
CA LEU A 67 6.28 9.81 -1.24
C LEU A 67 5.90 8.33 -1.33
N THR A 68 4.62 8.01 -1.35
CA THR A 68 4.16 6.66 -1.68
C THR A 68 4.06 6.48 -3.20
N LEU A 69 4.87 5.59 -3.73
CA LEU A 69 4.85 5.07 -5.10
C LEU A 69 4.66 3.54 -4.99
N ASN A 70 3.64 3.14 -4.23
CA ASN A 70 3.50 1.80 -3.67
C ASN A 70 2.34 1.02 -4.28
N VAL A 71 2.29 1.01 -5.60
CA VAL A 71 1.45 0.15 -6.44
C VAL A 71 2.34 -0.68 -7.37
N LEU A 72 1.79 -1.74 -7.92
CA LEU A 72 2.41 -2.46 -9.03
C LEU A 72 2.22 -1.66 -10.33
N VAL A 73 3.26 -1.60 -11.14
CA VAL A 73 3.30 -0.76 -12.35
C VAL A 73 3.27 -1.67 -13.59
N LYS A 74 2.42 -1.33 -14.56
CA LYS A 74 2.29 -2.05 -15.81
C LYS A 74 3.36 -1.62 -16.83
N PRO A 75 3.62 -2.40 -17.89
CA PRO A 75 4.69 -2.11 -18.86
C PRO A 75 4.61 -0.71 -19.48
N ASP A 76 3.41 -0.27 -19.83
CA ASP A 76 3.15 1.03 -20.45
C ASP A 76 3.17 2.21 -19.48
N GLU A 77 3.11 1.97 -18.19
CA GLU A 77 3.10 2.99 -17.14
C GLU A 77 4.50 3.32 -16.58
N ILE A 78 5.52 2.48 -16.84
CA ILE A 78 6.83 2.57 -16.18
C ILE A 78 7.51 3.92 -16.44
N VAL A 79 7.52 4.38 -17.69
CA VAL A 79 8.16 5.65 -18.06
C VAL A 79 7.48 6.82 -17.34
N GLU A 80 6.15 6.81 -17.31
CA GLU A 80 5.37 7.84 -16.62
C GLU A 80 5.60 7.83 -15.11
N ALA A 81 5.64 6.64 -14.49
CA ALA A 81 5.90 6.51 -13.04
C ALA A 81 7.27 7.07 -12.65
N LEU A 82 8.31 6.81 -13.45
CA LEU A 82 9.65 7.34 -13.22
C LEU A 82 9.74 8.85 -13.52
N ALA A 83 9.05 9.34 -14.54
CA ALA A 83 8.98 10.77 -14.83
C ALA A 83 8.29 11.54 -13.70
N PHE A 84 7.15 11.02 -13.23
CA PHE A 84 6.43 11.56 -12.07
C PHE A 84 7.29 11.56 -10.79
N LEU A 85 8.05 10.48 -10.55
CA LEU A 85 9.00 10.43 -9.43
C LEU A 85 10.05 11.53 -9.54
N GLY A 86 10.55 11.80 -10.75
CA GLY A 86 11.50 12.90 -10.99
C GLY A 86 10.93 14.28 -10.65
N GLU A 87 9.67 14.52 -10.97
CA GLU A 87 8.97 15.76 -10.58
C GLU A 87 8.80 15.86 -9.06
N ALA A 88 8.49 14.76 -8.40
CA ALA A 88 8.40 14.70 -6.94
C ALA A 88 9.76 14.93 -6.26
N VAL A 89 10.85 14.42 -6.83
CA VAL A 89 12.23 14.71 -6.36
C VAL A 89 12.54 16.21 -6.49
N ASP A 90 12.11 16.83 -7.58
CA ASP A 90 12.26 18.28 -7.76
C ASP A 90 11.44 19.09 -6.72
N CYS A 91 10.33 18.55 -6.21
CA CYS A 91 9.57 19.13 -5.11
C CYS A 91 10.29 19.02 -3.76
N GLY A 92 11.25 18.10 -3.63
CA GLY A 92 12.09 17.94 -2.44
C GLY A 92 11.69 16.79 -1.53
N ILE A 93 11.12 15.69 -2.05
CA ILE A 93 10.89 14.48 -1.24
C ILE A 93 12.20 13.87 -0.75
N ASP A 94 12.18 13.26 0.44
CA ASP A 94 13.38 12.65 1.05
C ASP A 94 13.51 11.16 0.71
N ALA A 95 12.39 10.46 0.47
CA ALA A 95 12.37 9.04 0.11
C ALA A 95 11.12 8.67 -0.69
N ALA A 96 11.19 7.54 -1.38
CA ALA A 96 10.05 6.90 -2.02
C ALA A 96 9.72 5.55 -1.35
N ILE A 97 8.44 5.32 -1.05
CA ILE A 97 7.93 4.03 -0.54
C ILE A 97 7.41 3.24 -1.74
N VAL A 98 8.07 2.12 -2.08
CA VAL A 98 7.88 1.38 -3.33
C VAL A 98 7.45 -0.06 -3.05
N GLN A 99 6.55 -0.60 -3.89
CA GLN A 99 6.12 -2.00 -3.86
C GLN A 99 6.75 -2.84 -4.98
N ASP A 100 6.85 -2.31 -6.17
CA ASP A 100 7.23 -3.02 -7.39
C ASP A 100 8.75 -3.28 -7.45
N LEU A 101 9.15 -4.54 -7.60
CA LEU A 101 10.57 -4.96 -7.67
C LEU A 101 11.29 -4.36 -8.88
N GLY A 102 10.63 -4.30 -10.03
CA GLY A 102 11.18 -3.70 -11.25
C GLY A 102 11.36 -2.20 -11.09
N LEU A 103 10.42 -1.55 -10.43
CA LEU A 103 10.52 -0.12 -10.15
C LEU A 103 11.67 0.19 -9.17
N ILE A 104 11.90 -0.64 -8.13
CA ILE A 104 13.09 -0.51 -7.26
C ILE A 104 14.36 -0.56 -8.08
N ARG A 105 14.50 -1.55 -8.99
CA ARG A 105 15.65 -1.70 -9.87
C ARG A 105 15.86 -0.47 -10.75
N LEU A 106 14.79 0.05 -11.34
CA LEU A 106 14.83 1.22 -12.22
C LEU A 106 15.13 2.52 -11.48
N ILE A 107 14.58 2.73 -10.30
CA ILE A 107 14.87 3.91 -9.46
C ILE A 107 16.34 3.94 -9.08
N ARG A 108 16.95 2.80 -8.75
CA ARG A 108 18.38 2.72 -8.44
C ARG A 108 19.26 3.15 -9.61
N GLN A 109 18.79 3.00 -10.86
CA GLN A 109 19.51 3.40 -12.06
C GLN A 109 19.24 4.87 -12.47
N THR A 110 18.01 5.35 -12.27
CA THR A 110 17.59 6.69 -12.70
C THR A 110 17.79 7.75 -11.62
N TYR A 111 17.64 7.37 -10.34
CA TYR A 111 17.71 8.26 -9.17
C TYR A 111 18.56 7.62 -8.05
N PRO A 112 19.86 7.38 -8.26
CA PRO A 112 20.70 6.61 -7.33
C PRO A 112 20.82 7.20 -5.92
N GLU A 113 20.63 8.51 -5.78
CA GLU A 113 20.69 9.23 -4.49
C GLU A 113 19.39 9.19 -3.72
N LEU A 114 18.27 8.83 -4.36
CA LEU A 114 16.97 8.78 -3.69
C LEU A 114 16.90 7.59 -2.74
N GLU A 115 16.51 7.83 -1.51
CA GLU A 115 16.27 6.77 -0.53
C GLU A 115 15.01 5.99 -0.88
N ILE A 116 15.11 4.65 -0.91
CA ILE A 116 13.98 3.75 -1.22
C ILE A 116 13.58 3.02 0.06
N HIS A 117 12.28 3.05 0.36
CA HIS A 117 11.66 2.25 1.41
C HIS A 117 10.76 1.18 0.79
N GLY A 118 10.95 -0.09 1.19
CA GLY A 118 10.06 -1.18 0.77
C GLY A 118 8.69 -1.04 1.44
N SER A 119 7.64 -1.06 0.63
CA SER A 119 6.25 -0.99 1.12
C SER A 119 5.85 -2.27 1.87
N THR A 120 4.93 -2.17 2.82
CA THR A 120 4.28 -3.34 3.45
C THR A 120 3.61 -4.26 2.42
N GLN A 121 3.24 -3.73 1.26
CA GLN A 121 2.65 -4.50 0.16
C GLN A 121 3.66 -5.42 -0.55
N MET A 122 4.95 -5.37 -0.22
CA MET A 122 5.93 -6.37 -0.63
C MET A 122 5.86 -7.67 0.20
N THR A 123 4.96 -7.74 1.17
CA THR A 123 4.69 -8.94 2.00
C THR A 123 5.93 -9.42 2.79
N VAL A 124 6.79 -8.49 3.22
CA VAL A 124 7.98 -8.85 4.00
C VAL A 124 7.59 -9.18 5.44
N HIS A 125 7.62 -10.46 5.75
CA HIS A 125 7.19 -11.00 7.04
C HIS A 125 8.25 -11.88 7.70
N ASP A 126 9.39 -12.11 7.03
CA ASP A 126 10.48 -12.95 7.51
C ASP A 126 11.86 -12.36 7.18
N ALA A 127 12.87 -12.99 7.74
CA ALA A 127 14.26 -12.55 7.60
C ALA A 127 14.83 -12.73 6.19
N SER A 128 14.37 -13.72 5.44
CA SER A 128 14.87 -13.97 4.09
C SER A 128 14.34 -12.95 3.09
N GLY A 129 13.08 -12.58 3.21
CA GLY A 129 12.49 -11.50 2.40
C GLY A 129 13.14 -10.14 2.69
N ALA A 130 13.42 -9.84 3.97
CA ALA A 130 14.11 -8.63 4.37
C ALA A 130 15.54 -8.56 3.80
N ALA A 131 16.27 -9.68 3.81
CA ALA A 131 17.62 -9.75 3.26
C ALA A 131 17.67 -9.50 1.74
N VAL A 132 16.68 -9.98 0.99
CA VAL A 132 16.59 -9.68 -0.45
C VAL A 132 16.47 -8.18 -0.69
N LEU A 133 15.65 -7.47 0.09
CA LEU A 133 15.48 -6.02 -0.08
C LEU A 133 16.74 -5.24 0.33
N GLU A 134 17.44 -5.67 1.38
CA GLU A 134 18.73 -5.07 1.77
C GLU A 134 19.73 -5.16 0.62
N GLU A 135 19.84 -6.31 -0.03
CA GLU A 135 20.72 -6.52 -1.19
C GLU A 135 20.32 -5.69 -2.42
N LEU A 136 19.02 -5.45 -2.60
CA LEU A 136 18.53 -4.55 -3.65
C LEU A 136 18.81 -3.06 -3.34
N GLY A 137 19.44 -2.77 -2.21
CA GLY A 137 19.80 -1.41 -1.79
C GLY A 137 18.64 -0.60 -1.23
N VAL A 138 17.57 -1.27 -0.81
CA VAL A 138 16.50 -0.65 -0.03
C VAL A 138 17.04 -0.26 1.34
N LYS A 139 16.79 0.96 1.78
CA LYS A 139 17.31 1.49 3.06
C LYS A 139 16.43 1.15 4.25
N ARG A 140 15.13 0.96 4.01
CA ARG A 140 14.13 0.69 5.03
C ARG A 140 13.04 -0.21 4.46
N VAL A 141 12.47 -1.09 5.26
CA VAL A 141 11.32 -1.92 4.89
C VAL A 141 10.21 -1.82 5.91
N VAL A 142 8.98 -1.68 5.41
CA VAL A 142 7.76 -1.76 6.23
C VAL A 142 7.38 -3.23 6.36
N LEU A 143 7.52 -3.79 7.54
CA LEU A 143 7.21 -5.18 7.81
C LEU A 143 5.71 -5.47 7.77
N ALA A 144 5.36 -6.73 7.57
CA ALA A 144 3.99 -7.20 7.63
C ALA A 144 3.36 -6.92 9.01
N ARG A 145 2.07 -6.63 9.03
CA ARG A 145 1.31 -6.27 10.25
C ARG A 145 1.00 -7.48 11.12
N GLU A 146 1.24 -8.65 10.59
CA GLU A 146 1.03 -9.95 11.21
C GLU A 146 2.23 -10.42 12.03
N ASN A 147 3.37 -9.71 11.97
CA ASN A 147 4.56 -10.05 12.73
C ASN A 147 4.37 -9.89 14.23
N THR A 148 4.85 -10.88 14.99
CA THR A 148 4.97 -10.82 16.45
C THR A 148 6.28 -10.12 16.86
N LEU A 149 6.44 -9.84 18.16
CA LEU A 149 7.72 -9.32 18.69
C LEU A 149 8.86 -10.32 18.45
N GLU A 150 8.60 -11.63 18.53
CA GLU A 150 9.57 -12.68 18.26
C GLU A 150 10.00 -12.66 16.78
N ASP A 151 9.05 -12.50 15.85
CA ASP A 151 9.36 -12.38 14.42
C ASP A 151 10.27 -11.17 14.16
N LEU A 152 9.93 -10.02 14.76
CA LEU A 152 10.73 -8.80 14.65
C LEU A 152 12.17 -9.01 15.15
N ALA A 153 12.33 -9.72 16.26
CA ALA A 153 13.64 -10.06 16.80
C ALA A 153 14.48 -10.91 15.83
N VAL A 154 13.88 -11.94 15.24
CA VAL A 154 14.54 -12.83 14.26
C VAL A 154 14.93 -12.04 13.00
N ILE A 155 14.04 -11.20 12.49
CA ILE A 155 14.31 -10.36 11.32
C ILE A 155 15.46 -9.40 11.63
N ARG A 156 15.39 -8.68 12.77
CA ARG A 156 16.42 -7.72 13.19
C ARG A 156 17.80 -8.37 13.29
N ALA A 157 17.87 -9.57 13.87
CA ALA A 157 19.13 -10.30 14.01
C ALA A 157 19.77 -10.64 12.66
N ARG A 158 18.97 -10.92 11.63
CA ARG A 158 19.45 -11.30 10.28
C ARG A 158 19.88 -10.10 9.43
N VAL A 159 19.20 -8.97 9.56
CA VAL A 159 19.45 -7.75 8.76
C VAL A 159 19.77 -6.54 9.65
N PRO A 160 20.92 -6.53 10.34
CA PRO A 160 21.25 -5.50 11.33
C PRO A 160 21.39 -4.09 10.75
N ASN A 161 21.65 -3.95 9.47
CA ASN A 161 21.87 -2.67 8.78
C ASN A 161 20.63 -2.13 8.05
N LEU A 162 19.63 -2.96 7.80
CA LEU A 162 18.37 -2.55 7.16
C LEU A 162 17.50 -1.81 8.18
N GLY A 163 16.97 -0.66 7.81
CA GLY A 163 15.95 0.01 8.60
C GLY A 163 14.66 -0.82 8.64
N LEU A 164 14.18 -1.15 9.83
CA LEU A 164 12.89 -1.86 10.00
C LEU A 164 11.84 -0.86 10.48
N GLU A 165 10.70 -0.84 9.78
CA GLU A 165 9.55 0.01 10.06
C GLU A 165 8.34 -0.88 10.35
N THR A 166 7.53 -0.53 11.34
CA THR A 166 6.33 -1.28 11.70
C THR A 166 5.15 -0.34 11.98
N PHE A 167 3.92 -0.82 11.76
CA PHE A 167 2.72 -0.07 12.09
C PHE A 167 2.43 -0.12 13.59
N ILE A 168 1.97 1.01 14.15
CA ILE A 168 1.60 1.10 15.57
C ILE A 168 0.16 1.54 15.80
N HIS A 169 -0.51 2.13 14.80
CA HIS A 169 -1.87 2.63 14.97
C HIS A 169 -2.64 2.66 13.65
N GLY A 170 -3.96 2.49 13.76
CA GLY A 170 -4.93 2.70 12.70
C GLY A 170 -5.40 1.41 12.02
N ALA A 171 -5.97 1.53 10.83
CA ALA A 171 -6.65 0.42 10.16
C ALA A 171 -5.72 -0.77 9.87
N LEU A 172 -6.13 -1.96 10.31
CA LEU A 172 -5.52 -3.22 9.91
C LEU A 172 -6.16 -3.77 8.64
N CYS A 173 -5.35 -4.38 7.78
CA CYS A 173 -5.80 -5.26 6.74
C CYS A 173 -5.91 -6.68 7.32
N ILE A 174 -6.97 -7.43 7.01
CA ILE A 174 -7.10 -8.82 7.44
C ILE A 174 -6.17 -9.75 6.64
N ALA A 175 -5.98 -9.45 5.35
CA ALA A 175 -5.05 -10.17 4.49
C ALA A 175 -3.64 -9.61 4.64
N TYR A 176 -2.63 -10.44 4.44
CA TYR A 176 -1.29 -9.95 4.22
C TYR A 176 -1.27 -8.90 3.12
N SER A 177 -0.69 -7.75 3.40
CA SER A 177 -0.61 -6.66 2.43
C SER A 177 0.20 -7.10 1.21
N GLY A 178 -0.34 -6.91 0.01
CA GLY A 178 0.21 -7.46 -1.23
C GLY A 178 -0.37 -8.81 -1.64
N GLN A 179 -1.06 -9.52 -0.74
CA GLN A 179 -1.67 -10.84 -0.98
C GLN A 179 -3.20 -10.80 -0.95
N CYS A 180 -3.78 -9.69 -1.43
CA CYS A 180 -5.23 -9.55 -1.55
C CYS A 180 -5.63 -9.26 -3.00
N PHE A 181 -6.17 -10.27 -3.67
CA PHE A 181 -6.72 -10.20 -5.03
C PHE A 181 -8.27 -10.12 -5.03
N MET A 182 -8.90 -10.06 -3.85
CA MET A 182 -10.35 -10.12 -3.69
C MET A 182 -11.08 -8.97 -4.41
N SER A 183 -10.45 -7.80 -4.48
CA SER A 183 -11.06 -6.65 -5.16
C SER A 183 -11.27 -6.90 -6.65
N GLY A 184 -10.30 -7.54 -7.31
CA GLY A 184 -10.40 -7.93 -8.72
C GLY A 184 -11.41 -9.03 -8.98
N MET A 185 -11.69 -9.87 -7.98
CA MET A 185 -12.63 -10.98 -8.11
C MET A 185 -14.09 -10.58 -8.03
N ILE A 186 -14.41 -9.52 -7.30
CA ILE A 186 -15.79 -9.08 -7.05
C ILE A 186 -16.14 -7.76 -7.72
N SER A 187 -15.13 -7.02 -8.16
CA SER A 187 -15.28 -5.72 -8.84
C SER A 187 -14.02 -5.48 -9.65
N GLU A 188 -14.05 -4.89 -10.78
CA GLU A 188 -12.89 -4.61 -11.66
C GLU A 188 -11.84 -3.66 -11.01
N ARG A 189 -11.45 -3.93 -9.74
CA ARG A 189 -10.53 -3.12 -8.92
C ARG A 189 -9.34 -3.96 -8.48
N SER A 190 -8.21 -3.34 -8.19
CA SER A 190 -7.06 -4.02 -7.59
C SER A 190 -6.63 -3.35 -6.29
N ALA A 191 -6.53 -4.15 -5.23
CA ALA A 191 -5.95 -3.68 -3.97
C ALA A 191 -4.45 -3.42 -4.09
N ASN A 192 -3.77 -4.11 -5.01
CA ASN A 192 -2.34 -3.95 -5.30
C ASN A 192 -2.05 -2.73 -6.19
N ARG A 193 -3.11 -2.14 -6.77
CA ARG A 193 -3.01 -0.95 -7.62
C ARG A 193 -3.78 0.26 -7.06
N GLY A 194 -4.07 0.25 -5.76
CA GLY A 194 -4.63 1.40 -5.03
C GLY A 194 -6.15 1.45 -4.91
N SER A 195 -6.87 0.58 -5.62
CA SER A 195 -8.34 0.60 -5.72
C SER A 195 -8.97 -0.57 -4.94
N CYS A 196 -8.81 -0.57 -3.61
CA CYS A 196 -9.35 -1.61 -2.74
C CYS A 196 -10.86 -1.47 -2.55
N ALA A 197 -11.65 -2.53 -2.87
CA ALA A 197 -13.09 -2.58 -2.70
C ALA A 197 -13.56 -2.78 -1.24
N GLN A 198 -12.64 -2.91 -0.28
CA GLN A 198 -12.92 -3.16 1.14
C GLN A 198 -13.84 -4.37 1.38
N SER A 199 -13.69 -5.44 0.59
CA SER A 199 -14.49 -6.66 0.70
C SER A 199 -14.48 -7.27 2.10
N CYS A 200 -13.38 -7.13 2.84
CA CYS A 200 -13.26 -7.57 4.23
C CYS A 200 -14.20 -6.84 5.20
N ARG A 201 -14.83 -5.73 4.79
CA ARG A 201 -15.75 -4.92 5.65
C ARG A 201 -17.22 -5.19 5.37
N LYS A 202 -17.53 -6.34 4.76
CA LYS A 202 -18.90 -6.80 4.51
C LYS A 202 -19.37 -7.74 5.62
N ASP A 203 -20.68 -7.93 5.71
CA ASP A 203 -21.32 -8.98 6.50
C ASP A 203 -21.19 -10.30 5.75
N TYR A 204 -20.67 -11.33 6.40
CA TYR A 204 -20.49 -12.66 5.83
C TYR A 204 -21.23 -13.72 6.65
N VAL A 205 -21.66 -14.76 5.97
CA VAL A 205 -22.16 -15.99 6.57
C VAL A 205 -21.10 -17.07 6.39
N LEU A 206 -20.62 -17.65 7.49
CA LEU A 206 -19.78 -18.84 7.47
C LEU A 206 -20.69 -20.07 7.46
N LYS A 207 -20.52 -20.92 6.46
CA LYS A 207 -21.30 -22.15 6.28
C LYS A 207 -20.40 -23.37 6.19
N ASP A 208 -20.92 -24.50 6.63
CA ASP A 208 -20.40 -25.82 6.26
C ASP A 208 -20.96 -26.18 4.88
N ALA A 209 -20.10 -26.25 3.86
CA ALA A 209 -20.52 -26.45 2.47
C ALA A 209 -21.09 -27.85 2.19
N ALA A 210 -20.82 -28.86 3.04
CA ALA A 210 -21.35 -30.18 2.89
C ALA A 210 -22.79 -30.30 3.40
N THR A 211 -23.15 -29.53 4.42
CA THR A 211 -24.45 -29.63 5.09
C THR A 211 -25.34 -28.38 4.89
N ASP A 212 -24.78 -27.31 4.31
CA ASP A 212 -25.37 -25.96 4.18
C ASP A 212 -25.80 -25.36 5.51
N VAL A 213 -25.22 -25.81 6.62
CA VAL A 213 -25.50 -25.30 7.95
C VAL A 213 -24.71 -24.02 8.19
N GLU A 214 -25.40 -22.97 8.63
CA GLU A 214 -24.80 -21.73 9.10
C GLU A 214 -24.05 -21.98 10.41
N LEU A 215 -22.74 -21.65 10.44
CA LEU A 215 -21.88 -21.80 11.59
C LEU A 215 -21.70 -20.48 12.34
N ASP A 216 -21.68 -19.36 11.63
CA ASP A 216 -21.49 -18.02 12.18
C ASP A 216 -21.90 -16.95 11.16
N ARG A 217 -22.18 -15.72 11.66
CA ARG A 217 -22.58 -14.58 10.84
C ARG A 217 -22.03 -13.28 11.40
N GLY A 218 -21.77 -12.31 10.52
CA GLY A 218 -21.37 -10.95 10.85
C GLY A 218 -20.13 -10.50 10.10
N TYR A 219 -19.46 -9.49 10.61
CA TYR A 219 -18.22 -8.94 10.02
C TYR A 219 -17.02 -9.83 10.39
N LEU A 220 -17.05 -11.09 9.94
CA LEU A 220 -16.16 -12.18 10.37
C LEU A 220 -14.69 -11.98 10.01
N ILE A 221 -14.40 -11.13 9.01
CA ILE A 221 -13.06 -10.79 8.54
C ILE A 221 -12.78 -9.28 8.58
N SER A 222 -13.57 -8.53 9.37
CA SER A 222 -13.39 -7.09 9.58
C SER A 222 -12.57 -6.83 10.83
N THR A 223 -11.27 -6.58 10.70
CA THR A 223 -10.36 -6.32 11.82
C THR A 223 -10.74 -5.06 12.62
N LYS A 224 -10.50 -5.09 13.93
CA LYS A 224 -10.37 -3.90 14.76
C LYS A 224 -9.19 -3.03 14.30
N ASP A 225 -9.09 -1.81 14.78
CA ASP A 225 -7.96 -0.94 14.52
C ASP A 225 -6.77 -1.29 15.42
N LEU A 226 -5.56 -1.20 14.87
CA LEU A 226 -4.33 -1.36 15.62
C LEU A 226 -4.16 -0.20 16.61
N ALA A 227 -3.75 -0.52 17.83
CA ALA A 227 -3.29 0.42 18.82
C ALA A 227 -2.20 -0.26 19.69
N ALA A 228 -0.95 -0.14 19.24
CA ALA A 228 0.17 -0.86 19.82
C ALA A 228 0.91 -0.06 20.92
N TYR A 229 0.26 0.89 21.55
CA TYR A 229 0.90 1.76 22.56
C TYR A 229 1.47 0.98 23.74
N GLU A 230 0.90 -0.16 24.12
CA GLU A 230 1.42 -1.03 25.19
C GLU A 230 2.70 -1.77 24.78
N HIS A 231 2.92 -1.95 23.48
CA HIS A 231 4.08 -2.67 22.93
C HIS A 231 5.24 -1.75 22.53
N LEU A 232 5.07 -0.41 22.62
CA LEU A 232 6.12 0.55 22.21
C LEU A 232 7.48 0.33 22.86
N PRO A 233 7.57 0.04 24.18
CA PRO A 233 8.87 -0.19 24.82
C PRO A 233 9.59 -1.40 24.20
N ALA A 234 8.89 -2.52 24.02
CA ALA A 234 9.45 -3.74 23.44
C ALA A 234 9.85 -3.53 21.97
N ILE A 235 9.02 -2.87 21.18
CA ILE A 235 9.32 -2.56 19.77
C ILE A 235 10.57 -1.68 19.65
N ALA A 236 10.72 -0.68 20.51
CA ALA A 236 11.89 0.21 20.53
C ALA A 236 13.17 -0.55 20.93
N GLU A 237 13.08 -1.45 21.91
CA GLU A 237 14.22 -2.27 22.36
C GLU A 237 14.72 -3.24 21.28
N LEU A 238 13.85 -3.68 20.37
CA LEU A 238 14.20 -4.51 19.22
C LEU A 238 14.95 -3.74 18.11
N GLY A 239 15.18 -2.44 18.26
CA GLY A 239 15.90 -1.64 17.27
C GLY A 239 15.08 -1.37 15.99
N ILE A 240 13.76 -1.34 16.12
CA ILE A 240 12.87 -0.82 15.06
C ILE A 240 13.14 0.68 14.93
N VAL A 241 13.43 1.15 13.71
CA VAL A 241 13.87 2.54 13.50
C VAL A 241 12.72 3.50 13.22
N CYS A 242 11.55 2.98 12.83
CA CYS A 242 10.41 3.82 12.45
C CYS A 242 9.07 3.17 12.85
N LEU A 243 8.22 3.99 13.42
CA LEU A 243 6.87 3.65 13.88
C LEU A 243 5.82 4.38 13.03
N LYS A 244 5.02 3.60 12.30
CA LYS A 244 4.10 4.13 11.31
C LYS A 244 2.66 4.16 11.80
N VAL A 245 2.02 5.31 11.65
CA VAL A 245 0.57 5.50 11.85
C VAL A 245 -0.15 5.32 10.52
N GLU A 246 -1.19 4.49 10.43
CA GLU A 246 -2.07 4.39 9.25
C GLU A 246 -3.18 5.45 9.33
N GLY A 247 -3.50 6.11 8.20
CA GLY A 247 -4.57 7.09 8.22
C GLY A 247 -4.59 8.10 7.07
N ARG A 248 -4.03 7.82 5.89
CA ARG A 248 -4.02 8.78 4.75
C ARG A 248 -5.40 9.27 4.31
N LYS A 249 -6.45 8.45 4.46
CA LYS A 249 -7.85 8.83 4.18
C LYS A 249 -8.56 9.46 5.40
N LYS A 250 -7.84 9.74 6.50
CA LYS A 250 -8.39 10.34 7.71
C LYS A 250 -8.29 11.87 7.67
N ARG A 251 -9.17 12.52 8.45
CA ARG A 251 -9.18 13.99 8.58
C ARG A 251 -7.93 14.49 9.31
N PRO A 252 -7.54 15.76 9.12
CA PRO A 252 -6.40 16.36 9.82
C PRO A 252 -6.49 16.26 11.35
N GLU A 253 -7.70 16.34 11.92
CA GLU A 253 -7.91 16.22 13.37
C GLU A 253 -7.53 14.84 13.90
N TYR A 254 -7.77 13.75 13.12
CA TYR A 254 -7.29 12.42 13.46
C TYR A 254 -5.77 12.38 13.47
N VAL A 255 -5.15 12.94 12.42
CA VAL A 255 -3.68 12.96 12.29
C VAL A 255 -3.07 13.74 13.47
N ALA A 256 -3.63 14.92 13.81
CA ALA A 256 -3.17 15.73 14.96
C ALA A 256 -3.26 14.93 16.26
N THR A 257 -4.44 14.37 16.56
CA THR A 257 -4.70 13.67 17.83
C THR A 257 -3.82 12.43 17.98
N VAL A 258 -3.74 11.58 16.95
CA VAL A 258 -2.99 10.33 17.01
C VAL A 258 -1.48 10.61 17.06
N THR A 259 -0.98 11.52 16.22
CA THR A 259 0.43 11.89 16.23
C THR A 259 0.85 12.45 17.60
N ARG A 260 0.04 13.34 18.20
CA ARG A 260 0.31 13.91 19.52
C ARG A 260 0.35 12.83 20.59
N GLY A 261 -0.64 11.94 20.63
CA GLY A 261 -0.68 10.86 21.63
C GLY A 261 0.55 9.97 21.58
N TYR A 262 0.94 9.50 20.38
CA TYR A 262 2.14 8.68 20.22
C TYR A 262 3.42 9.46 20.47
N ARG A 263 3.49 10.76 20.15
CA ARG A 263 4.64 11.59 20.50
C ARG A 263 4.81 11.67 22.01
N ASP A 264 3.75 11.90 22.74
CA ASP A 264 3.78 11.99 24.21
C ASP A 264 4.24 10.65 24.83
N PHE A 265 3.80 9.51 24.29
CA PHE A 265 4.27 8.18 24.74
C PHE A 265 5.74 7.95 24.44
N LEU A 266 6.22 8.35 23.25
CA LEU A 266 7.62 8.20 22.86
C LEU A 266 8.53 9.15 23.67
N ASP A 267 8.10 10.35 23.95
CA ASP A 267 8.86 11.31 24.78
C ASP A 267 9.03 10.80 26.22
N ARG A 268 7.97 10.20 26.80
CA ARG A 268 8.08 9.50 28.11
C ARG A 268 9.09 8.36 28.04
N LEU A 269 9.02 7.52 27.02
CA LEU A 269 9.93 6.40 26.84
C LEU A 269 11.38 6.87 26.71
N GLN A 270 11.63 7.98 26.01
CA GLN A 270 12.94 8.61 25.88
C GLN A 270 13.52 9.03 27.24
N HIS A 271 12.66 9.48 28.15
CA HIS A 271 13.04 9.86 29.50
C HIS A 271 13.09 8.67 30.47
N GLY A 272 12.89 7.44 29.98
CA GLY A 272 13.01 6.21 30.76
C GLY A 272 11.70 5.77 31.45
N ASP A 273 10.57 6.41 31.18
CA ASP A 273 9.26 6.02 31.65
C ASP A 273 8.58 5.10 30.62
N ALA A 274 8.58 3.80 30.90
CA ALA A 274 7.95 2.76 30.11
C ALA A 274 6.57 2.34 30.67
N SER A 275 5.97 3.14 31.55
CA SER A 275 4.65 2.85 32.12
C SER A 275 3.57 2.81 31.03
N PRO A 276 2.61 1.88 31.11
CA PRO A 276 1.47 1.83 30.19
C PRO A 276 0.72 3.16 30.20
N PRO A 277 0.17 3.61 29.07
CA PRO A 277 -0.68 4.77 29.04
C PRO A 277 -1.94 4.58 29.89
N THR A 278 -2.36 5.64 30.57
CA THR A 278 -3.58 5.67 31.34
C THR A 278 -4.82 5.72 30.42
N THR A 279 -5.97 5.35 30.95
CA THR A 279 -7.24 5.45 30.22
C THR A 279 -7.51 6.87 29.70
N ALA A 280 -7.18 7.90 30.47
CA ALA A 280 -7.35 9.30 30.08
C ALA A 280 -6.46 9.71 28.90
N GLU A 281 -5.26 9.13 28.76
CA GLU A 281 -4.36 9.38 27.64
C GLU A 281 -4.79 8.62 26.37
N VAL A 282 -5.42 7.47 26.52
CA VAL A 282 -5.93 6.64 25.40
C VAL A 282 -7.30 7.12 24.91
N GLU A 283 -8.14 7.67 25.78
CA GLU A 283 -9.51 8.10 25.43
C GLU A 283 -9.59 9.01 24.19
N PRO A 284 -8.72 10.02 24.00
CA PRO A 284 -8.72 10.83 22.78
C PRO A 284 -8.48 10.03 21.50
N LEU A 285 -7.63 8.98 21.55
CA LEU A 285 -7.34 8.10 20.42
C LEU A 285 -8.57 7.27 20.03
N VAL A 286 -9.31 6.77 21.03
CA VAL A 286 -10.57 6.05 20.80
C VAL A 286 -11.64 7.00 20.27
N GLN A 287 -11.76 8.19 20.87
CA GLN A 287 -12.81 9.15 20.56
C GLN A 287 -12.68 9.75 19.18
N ILE A 288 -11.44 9.98 18.70
CA ILE A 288 -11.24 10.58 17.38
C ILE A 288 -11.64 9.64 16.25
N TYR A 289 -11.34 8.35 16.38
CA TYR A 289 -11.81 7.28 15.50
C TYR A 289 -11.36 5.90 16.01
N SER A 290 -12.29 4.97 16.17
CA SER A 290 -11.96 3.58 16.50
C SER A 290 -13.07 2.61 16.09
N ARG A 291 -12.67 1.48 15.47
CA ARG A 291 -13.51 0.30 15.26
C ARG A 291 -13.41 -0.72 16.40
N GLY A 292 -12.95 -0.27 17.55
CA GLY A 292 -12.40 -1.05 18.64
C GLY A 292 -10.90 -1.22 18.43
N PHE A 293 -10.12 -1.25 19.51
CA PHE A 293 -8.67 -1.40 19.44
C PHE A 293 -8.23 -2.84 19.69
N THR A 294 -7.11 -3.19 19.06
CA THR A 294 -6.35 -4.42 19.28
C THR A 294 -4.86 -4.08 19.30
N GLY A 295 -4.09 -4.79 20.13
CA GLY A 295 -2.61 -4.72 20.08
C GLY A 295 -1.98 -5.33 18.82
N GLY A 296 -2.81 -5.78 17.87
CA GLY A 296 -2.33 -6.51 16.69
C GLY A 296 -1.81 -7.89 17.05
N MET A 297 -0.80 -8.34 16.34
CA MET A 297 -0.15 -9.64 16.60
C MET A 297 1.17 -9.54 17.37
N TYR A 298 1.51 -8.36 17.91
CA TYR A 298 2.75 -8.20 18.68
C TYR A 298 2.82 -9.13 19.89
N GLY A 299 1.71 -9.39 20.56
CA GLY A 299 1.59 -10.34 21.66
C GLY A 299 1.24 -11.77 21.25
N GLY A 300 1.24 -12.08 19.96
CA GLY A 300 0.83 -13.37 19.41
C GLY A 300 -0.46 -13.33 18.62
N ARG A 301 -0.85 -14.48 18.06
CA ARG A 301 -2.07 -14.61 17.23
C ARG A 301 -3.32 -14.34 18.06
N GLN A 302 -4.28 -13.67 17.45
CA GLN A 302 -5.52 -13.27 18.07
C GLN A 302 -6.68 -14.17 17.60
N GLY A 303 -7.59 -14.49 18.52
CA GLY A 303 -8.82 -15.23 18.24
C GLY A 303 -9.96 -14.33 17.76
N ARG A 304 -11.18 -14.62 18.27
CA ARG A 304 -12.42 -13.91 17.90
C ARG A 304 -12.37 -12.39 18.12
N GLU A 305 -11.62 -11.95 19.13
CA GLU A 305 -11.49 -10.54 19.51
C GLU A 305 -10.68 -9.69 18.50
N TYR A 306 -10.03 -10.31 17.53
CA TYR A 306 -9.28 -9.60 16.48
C TYR A 306 -10.18 -8.84 15.49
N VAL A 307 -11.43 -9.29 15.33
CA VAL A 307 -12.40 -8.76 14.36
C VAL A 307 -13.54 -8.00 15.05
N THR A 308 -14.19 -7.12 14.31
CA THR A 308 -15.23 -6.23 14.85
C THR A 308 -16.56 -6.94 15.10
N ARG A 309 -16.92 -7.92 14.29
CA ARG A 309 -18.10 -8.77 14.28
C ARG A 309 -19.45 -8.06 14.10
N THR A 310 -19.68 -6.93 14.73
CA THR A 310 -21.00 -6.28 14.76
C THR A 310 -21.13 -5.14 13.78
N GLN A 311 -20.08 -4.33 13.58
CA GLN A 311 -20.10 -3.21 12.65
C GLN A 311 -18.68 -2.87 12.16
N PRO A 312 -18.50 -2.38 10.92
CA PRO A 312 -17.18 -2.13 10.34
C PRO A 312 -16.71 -0.67 10.52
N ASP A 313 -17.55 0.20 11.12
CA ASP A 313 -17.36 1.64 11.19
C ASP A 313 -16.87 2.12 12.57
N ASN A 314 -16.78 3.45 12.72
CA ASN A 314 -16.42 4.08 13.99
C ASN A 314 -17.40 3.71 15.09
N ARG A 315 -16.91 3.11 16.16
CA ARG A 315 -17.73 2.67 17.30
C ARG A 315 -17.98 3.78 18.30
N GLY A 316 -17.16 4.84 18.32
CA GLY A 316 -17.22 5.86 19.35
C GLY A 316 -16.99 5.31 20.77
N ILE A 317 -17.41 6.08 21.76
CA ILE A 317 -17.35 5.74 23.19
C ILE A 317 -18.76 5.67 23.74
N ALA A 318 -19.14 4.55 24.34
CA ALA A 318 -20.38 4.44 25.06
C ALA A 318 -20.33 5.35 26.32
N ILE A 319 -21.26 6.28 26.44
CA ILE A 319 -21.25 7.30 27.48
C ILE A 319 -22.49 7.27 28.36
N GLY A 320 -23.47 6.39 28.08
CA GLY A 320 -24.67 6.30 28.86
C GLY A 320 -25.82 5.57 28.20
N GLU A 321 -27.04 5.87 28.63
CA GLU A 321 -28.26 5.24 28.14
C GLU A 321 -29.42 6.23 28.00
N VAL A 322 -30.38 5.90 27.15
CA VAL A 322 -31.63 6.62 26.98
C VAL A 322 -32.57 6.23 28.11
N VAL A 323 -33.07 7.20 28.88
CA VAL A 323 -33.96 6.95 29.99
C VAL A 323 -35.39 7.41 29.74
N GLY A 324 -35.66 8.21 28.71
CA GLY A 324 -37.02 8.60 28.34
C GLY A 324 -37.08 9.66 27.23
N PHE A 325 -38.31 10.10 26.99
CA PHE A 325 -38.60 11.22 26.10
C PHE A 325 -39.67 12.10 26.80
N GLU A 326 -39.26 13.28 27.26
CA GLU A 326 -40.09 14.15 28.08
C GLU A 326 -40.19 15.55 27.45
N TYR A 327 -41.39 16.14 27.40
CA TYR A 327 -41.64 17.49 26.88
C TYR A 327 -41.06 17.75 25.45
N GLY A 328 -41.00 16.73 24.64
CA GLY A 328 -40.42 16.83 23.27
C GLY A 328 -38.91 16.75 23.21
N GLU A 329 -38.23 16.45 24.31
CA GLU A 329 -36.78 16.27 24.41
C GLU A 329 -36.41 14.82 24.77
N LEU A 330 -35.32 14.32 24.19
CA LEU A 330 -34.77 13.02 24.52
C LEU A 330 -34.00 13.12 25.86
N VAL A 331 -34.35 12.30 26.81
CA VAL A 331 -33.67 12.27 28.13
C VAL A 331 -32.68 11.12 28.17
N VAL A 332 -31.43 11.47 28.48
CA VAL A 332 -30.31 10.52 28.58
C VAL A 332 -29.62 10.65 29.94
N GLU A 333 -29.08 9.54 30.42
CA GLU A 333 -28.16 9.53 31.56
C GLU A 333 -26.78 9.16 31.08
N THR A 334 -25.79 10.05 31.34
CA THR A 334 -24.42 9.91 30.82
C THR A 334 -23.39 9.96 31.94
N ASP A 335 -22.30 9.19 31.77
CA ASP A 335 -21.17 9.16 32.71
C ASP A 335 -20.23 10.38 32.52
N VAL A 336 -20.28 11.01 31.35
CA VAL A 336 -19.48 12.19 30.98
C VAL A 336 -20.35 13.33 30.49
N ALA A 337 -19.80 14.53 30.46
CA ALA A 337 -20.48 15.70 29.90
C ALA A 337 -20.69 15.55 28.37
N VAL A 338 -21.84 16.05 27.91
CA VAL A 338 -22.16 16.16 26.47
C VAL A 338 -22.26 17.64 26.15
N GLU A 339 -21.61 18.05 25.07
CA GLU A 339 -21.50 19.43 24.62
C GLU A 339 -22.25 19.65 23.29
N ILE A 340 -22.62 20.89 23.02
CA ILE A 340 -23.17 21.26 21.70
C ILE A 340 -22.10 21.01 20.65
N GLY A 341 -22.49 20.33 19.57
CA GLY A 341 -21.60 19.93 18.51
C GLY A 341 -21.05 18.50 18.63
N ASP A 342 -21.23 17.84 19.79
CA ASP A 342 -20.94 16.41 19.91
C ASP A 342 -21.82 15.60 18.96
N GLY A 343 -21.26 14.58 18.33
CA GLY A 343 -22.01 13.58 17.58
C GLY A 343 -22.40 12.43 18.49
N LEU A 344 -23.68 12.13 18.55
CA LEU A 344 -24.19 11.00 19.30
C LEU A 344 -24.85 9.99 18.38
N ALA A 345 -24.61 8.71 18.64
CA ALA A 345 -25.33 7.59 18.07
C ALA A 345 -26.05 6.81 19.18
N PHE A 346 -27.10 6.12 18.80
CA PHE A 346 -27.94 5.36 19.71
C PHE A 346 -28.08 3.93 19.19
N GLU A 347 -27.78 2.97 20.04
CA GLU A 347 -27.72 1.54 19.72
C GLU A 347 -28.66 0.74 20.61
N ALA A 348 -29.43 -0.17 20.03
CA ALA A 348 -30.26 -1.10 20.80
C ALA A 348 -29.39 -2.02 21.67
N PRO A 349 -29.85 -2.43 22.87
CA PRO A 349 -29.06 -3.25 23.80
C PRO A 349 -28.55 -4.55 23.23
N ASP A 350 -29.34 -5.21 22.36
CA ASP A 350 -29.07 -6.54 21.79
C ASP A 350 -28.68 -6.50 20.32
N SER A 351 -28.36 -5.32 19.77
CA SER A 351 -28.09 -5.20 18.34
C SER A 351 -26.69 -5.69 17.97
N LEU A 352 -26.62 -6.91 17.48
CA LEU A 352 -25.58 -7.37 16.58
C LEU A 352 -25.82 -6.70 15.21
N GLY A 353 -25.36 -5.43 15.05
CA GLY A 353 -25.52 -4.71 13.79
C GLY A 353 -26.92 -4.15 13.50
N GLY A 354 -27.74 -3.91 14.53
CA GLY A 354 -29.07 -3.28 14.39
C GLY A 354 -29.00 -1.84 13.91
N PRO A 355 -30.13 -1.25 13.49
CA PRO A 355 -30.17 0.10 12.98
C PRO A 355 -29.67 1.07 14.06
N THR A 356 -28.64 1.81 13.74
CA THR A 356 -28.15 2.93 14.53
C THR A 356 -28.78 4.21 14.02
N THR A 357 -29.26 5.04 14.92
CA THR A 357 -29.66 6.40 14.59
C THR A 357 -28.74 7.36 15.34
N GLY A 358 -28.47 8.53 14.77
CA GLY A 358 -27.58 9.50 15.40
C GLY A 358 -27.79 10.90 14.89
N PHE A 359 -27.32 11.88 15.68
CA PHE A 359 -27.37 13.30 15.33
C PHE A 359 -26.27 14.07 16.04
N ALA A 360 -25.96 15.26 15.51
CA ALA A 360 -25.13 16.22 16.22
C ALA A 360 -25.99 16.97 17.27
N VAL A 361 -25.48 17.11 18.47
CA VAL A 361 -26.13 17.83 19.55
C VAL A 361 -26.22 19.31 19.20
N THR A 362 -27.45 19.81 19.06
CA THR A 362 -27.70 21.23 18.76
C THR A 362 -28.09 22.02 20.00
N ALA A 363 -28.69 21.35 20.97
CA ALA A 363 -29.01 21.90 22.28
C ALA A 363 -28.96 20.79 23.35
N VAL A 364 -28.44 21.13 24.51
CA VAL A 364 -28.39 20.27 25.69
C VAL A 364 -28.78 21.06 26.93
N ARG A 365 -29.63 20.47 27.73
CA ARG A 365 -30.09 21.06 29.00
C ARG A 365 -29.85 20.08 30.12
N GLN A 366 -29.16 20.51 31.18
CA GLN A 366 -28.94 19.69 32.36
C GLN A 366 -30.20 19.62 33.21
N LEU A 367 -30.67 18.42 33.49
CA LEU A 367 -31.85 18.17 34.35
C LEU A 367 -31.45 17.88 35.80
N GLY A 368 -30.23 17.38 36.02
CA GLY A 368 -29.73 17.03 37.32
C GLY A 368 -28.69 15.92 37.29
N ARG A 369 -28.53 15.23 38.41
CA ARG A 369 -27.67 14.04 38.53
C ARG A 369 -28.44 12.92 39.20
N VAL A 370 -28.28 11.70 38.64
CA VAL A 370 -28.83 10.49 39.29
C VAL A 370 -27.64 9.60 39.61
N ARG A 371 -27.38 9.41 40.92
CA ARG A 371 -26.14 8.80 41.42
C ARG A 371 -24.92 9.58 40.88
N ASN A 372 -24.03 8.93 40.14
CA ASN A 372 -22.85 9.56 39.50
C ASN A 372 -23.07 10.01 38.05
N ARG A 373 -24.23 9.75 37.44
CA ARG A 373 -24.54 10.09 36.04
C ARG A 373 -25.21 11.45 35.93
N GLN A 374 -24.89 12.17 34.87
CA GLN A 374 -25.59 13.40 34.48
C GLN A 374 -26.88 13.03 33.77
N ARG A 375 -28.02 13.63 34.18
CA ARG A 375 -29.29 13.50 33.45
C ARG A 375 -29.48 14.75 32.59
N LEU A 376 -29.54 14.51 31.26
CA LEU A 376 -29.52 15.55 30.23
C LEU A 376 -30.78 15.42 29.36
N ALA A 377 -31.34 16.57 28.95
CA ALA A 377 -32.34 16.65 27.90
C ALA A 377 -31.68 17.13 26.58
N LEU A 378 -31.87 16.38 25.52
CA LEU A 378 -31.33 16.65 24.18
C LEU A 378 -32.48 17.01 23.23
N GLN A 379 -32.31 18.11 22.49
CA GLN A 379 -33.29 18.50 21.49
C GLN A 379 -33.15 17.61 20.26
N THR A 380 -34.20 16.83 19.96
CA THR A 380 -34.25 16.00 18.74
C THR A 380 -35.70 15.71 18.37
N ARG A 381 -35.93 15.51 17.05
CA ARG A 381 -37.24 15.05 16.52
C ARG A 381 -37.35 13.53 16.50
N THR A 382 -36.23 12.83 16.67
CA THR A 382 -36.18 11.38 16.60
C THR A 382 -36.51 10.77 17.95
N ARG A 383 -37.55 9.95 18.01
CA ARG A 383 -37.88 9.17 19.22
C ARG A 383 -36.97 7.94 19.27
N ILE A 384 -36.19 7.82 20.31
CA ILE A 384 -35.28 6.72 20.57
C ILE A 384 -35.80 5.95 21.79
N PRO A 385 -35.94 4.63 21.71
CA PRO A 385 -36.47 3.82 22.80
C PRO A 385 -35.61 3.92 24.08
N THR A 386 -36.25 3.81 25.22
CA THR A 386 -35.60 3.73 26.55
C THR A 386 -34.70 2.46 26.59
N GLY A 387 -33.58 2.54 27.26
CA GLY A 387 -32.61 1.46 27.41
C GLY A 387 -31.61 1.34 26.24
N TRP A 388 -31.74 2.18 25.19
CA TRP A 388 -30.72 2.23 24.17
C TRP A 388 -29.44 2.89 24.68
N ARG A 389 -28.28 2.34 24.27
CA ARG A 389 -26.98 2.92 24.61
C ARG A 389 -26.77 4.23 23.89
N VAL A 390 -26.21 5.21 24.61
CA VAL A 390 -25.75 6.48 24.04
C VAL A 390 -24.25 6.36 23.76
N VAL A 391 -23.87 6.54 22.51
CA VAL A 391 -22.49 6.45 22.04
C VAL A 391 -22.05 7.81 21.50
N ARG A 392 -20.96 8.38 22.00
CA ARG A 392 -20.36 9.60 21.47
C ARG A 392 -19.43 9.23 20.31
N THR A 393 -19.85 9.53 19.10
CA THR A 393 -19.11 9.23 17.86
C THR A 393 -18.12 10.33 17.47
N SER A 394 -18.36 11.58 17.96
CA SER A 394 -17.40 12.67 17.83
C SER A 394 -17.54 13.62 19.02
N GLN A 395 -16.42 14.22 19.43
CA GLN A 395 -16.37 15.18 20.55
C GLN A 395 -15.94 16.56 20.01
N ALA A 396 -16.80 17.56 20.15
CA ALA A 396 -16.60 18.89 19.60
C ALA A 396 -15.32 19.56 20.14
N SER A 397 -15.12 19.52 21.47
CA SER A 397 -13.93 20.11 22.09
C SER A 397 -12.61 19.43 21.71
N LEU A 398 -12.61 18.11 21.45
CA LEU A 398 -11.44 17.40 20.91
C LEU A 398 -11.11 17.84 19.50
N LEU A 399 -12.12 17.96 18.64
CA LEU A 399 -11.94 18.44 17.25
C LEU A 399 -11.40 19.87 17.21
N GLU A 400 -11.94 20.75 18.07
CA GLU A 400 -11.50 22.15 18.16
C GLU A 400 -10.04 22.25 18.65
N ARG A 401 -9.66 21.54 19.72
CA ARG A 401 -8.28 21.48 20.19
C ARG A 401 -7.32 20.95 19.12
N SER A 402 -7.77 19.91 18.40
CA SER A 402 -6.96 19.35 17.32
C SER A 402 -6.71 20.35 16.21
N ARG A 403 -7.71 21.10 15.74
CA ARG A 403 -7.60 22.18 14.74
C ARG A 403 -6.69 23.29 15.24
N ALA A 404 -6.88 23.75 16.46
CA ALA A 404 -6.07 24.81 17.05
C ALA A 404 -4.57 24.45 17.09
N SER A 405 -4.23 23.16 17.22
CA SER A 405 -2.84 22.70 17.30
C SER A 405 -1.99 22.99 16.05
N TYR A 406 -2.59 23.09 14.87
CA TYR A 406 -1.89 23.34 13.62
C TYR A 406 -2.29 24.64 12.90
N ALA A 407 -3.22 25.42 13.46
CA ALA A 407 -3.70 26.66 12.88
C ALA A 407 -2.58 27.68 12.56
N ALA A 408 -1.54 27.72 13.39
CA ALA A 408 -0.38 28.58 13.16
C ALA A 408 0.43 28.24 11.87
N LEU A 409 0.22 27.04 11.30
CA LEU A 409 0.85 26.60 10.06
C LEU A 409 -0.01 26.82 8.81
N GLU A 410 -1.23 27.32 8.97
CA GLU A 410 -2.15 27.57 7.85
C GLU A 410 -1.76 28.80 7.03
N ALA A 411 -0.96 29.71 7.60
CA ALA A 411 -0.48 30.85 6.85
C ALA A 411 0.38 30.39 5.66
N PRO A 412 0.03 30.81 4.42
CA PRO A 412 0.77 30.40 3.25
C PRO A 412 2.24 30.81 3.38
N SER A 413 3.14 29.86 3.25
CA SER A 413 4.55 30.17 3.20
C SER A 413 4.81 30.92 1.89
N LYS A 414 5.41 32.11 1.97
CA LYS A 414 5.81 32.82 0.75
C LYS A 414 6.81 31.94 -0.01
N PRO A 415 6.58 31.71 -1.32
CA PRO A 415 7.50 30.94 -2.13
C PRO A 415 8.91 31.54 -2.01
N LYS A 416 9.91 30.69 -1.82
CA LYS A 416 11.30 31.10 -1.70
C LYS A 416 11.72 31.68 -3.03
N LYS A 417 11.88 33.01 -3.07
CA LYS A 417 12.31 33.70 -4.29
C LYS A 417 13.78 33.42 -4.56
N VAL A 418 14.13 33.33 -5.82
CA VAL A 418 15.51 33.07 -6.28
C VAL A 418 16.30 34.41 -6.22
N ARG A 419 17.53 34.31 -5.77
CA ARG A 419 18.43 35.44 -5.71
C ARG A 419 18.62 36.05 -7.09
N LEU A 420 18.47 37.39 -7.19
CA LEU A 420 18.71 38.21 -8.37
C LEU A 420 19.75 39.27 -8.04
N ASP A 421 20.84 39.28 -8.75
CA ASP A 421 21.89 40.32 -8.64
C ASP A 421 21.83 41.20 -9.89
N VAL A 422 22.04 42.52 -9.71
CA VAL A 422 21.98 43.49 -10.80
C VAL A 422 23.26 44.30 -10.83
N ARG A 423 23.89 44.41 -11.99
CA ARG A 423 25.02 45.28 -12.22
C ARG A 423 24.64 46.36 -13.25
N VAL A 424 24.89 47.62 -12.96
CA VAL A 424 24.55 48.75 -13.82
C VAL A 424 25.78 49.47 -14.31
N PHE A 425 25.70 49.99 -15.55
CA PHE A 425 26.79 50.71 -16.21
C PHE A 425 26.21 51.92 -16.91
N GLY A 426 26.93 53.04 -16.91
CA GLY A 426 26.49 54.23 -17.67
C GLY A 426 27.33 55.44 -17.41
N SER A 427 27.47 56.28 -18.47
CA SER A 427 28.09 57.61 -18.46
C SER A 427 27.18 58.59 -19.18
N VAL A 428 27.44 59.87 -19.04
CA VAL A 428 26.64 60.93 -19.74
C VAL A 428 26.60 60.65 -21.23
N GLY A 429 25.40 60.70 -21.81
CA GLY A 429 25.17 60.52 -23.27
C GLY A 429 25.13 59.05 -23.66
N SER A 430 25.41 58.06 -22.75
CA SER A 430 25.21 56.65 -23.00
C SER A 430 23.81 56.16 -22.55
N HIS A 431 23.36 55.07 -23.07
CA HIS A 431 22.19 54.34 -22.53
C HIS A 431 22.57 53.62 -21.23
N LEU A 432 21.69 53.65 -20.23
CA LEU A 432 21.89 52.84 -19.03
C LEU A 432 21.87 51.36 -19.42
N LYS A 433 22.97 50.66 -19.17
CA LYS A 433 23.05 49.22 -19.34
C LYS A 433 22.89 48.56 -17.98
N ALA A 434 22.00 47.55 -17.90
CA ALA A 434 21.81 46.73 -16.69
C ALA A 434 21.94 45.26 -17.04
N ILE A 435 22.72 44.55 -16.23
CA ILE A 435 22.85 43.07 -16.31
C ILE A 435 22.19 42.47 -15.08
N PHE A 436 21.15 41.71 -15.31
CA PHE A 436 20.42 40.97 -14.30
C PHE A 436 20.90 39.50 -14.31
N SER A 437 21.35 38.98 -13.17
CA SER A 437 21.91 37.63 -13.04
C SER A 437 21.19 36.83 -11.98
N SER A 438 20.82 35.57 -12.30
CA SER A 438 20.15 34.65 -11.38
C SER A 438 20.42 33.21 -11.78
N GLY A 439 20.87 32.36 -10.88
CA GLY A 439 21.01 30.93 -11.11
C GLY A 439 21.90 30.54 -12.30
N GLY A 440 22.97 31.34 -12.56
CA GLY A 440 23.87 31.10 -13.71
C GLY A 440 23.40 31.70 -15.04
N ALA A 441 22.16 32.19 -15.13
CA ALA A 441 21.67 32.95 -16.29
C ALA A 441 21.89 34.44 -16.08
N ALA A 442 22.22 35.17 -17.17
CA ALA A 442 22.35 36.62 -17.16
C ALA A 442 21.65 37.22 -18.38
N VAL A 443 20.97 38.35 -18.16
CA VAL A 443 20.27 39.11 -19.19
C VAL A 443 20.77 40.52 -19.16
N GLU A 444 21.19 41.04 -20.33
CA GLU A 444 21.56 42.43 -20.55
C GLU A 444 20.39 43.19 -21.13
N VAL A 445 20.04 44.31 -20.51
CA VAL A 445 19.02 45.25 -21.01
C VAL A 445 19.57 46.68 -21.04
N ARG A 446 19.06 47.52 -21.93
CA ARG A 446 19.49 48.93 -22.07
C ARG A 446 18.27 49.83 -22.10
N SER A 447 18.42 51.03 -21.53
CA SER A 447 17.40 52.08 -21.58
C SER A 447 17.20 52.60 -23.01
N GLU A 448 15.99 53.03 -23.33
CA GLU A 448 15.71 53.68 -24.59
C GLU A 448 16.26 55.14 -24.59
N SER A 449 16.18 55.80 -23.45
CA SER A 449 16.70 57.14 -23.26
C SER A 449 18.18 57.12 -22.81
N GLN A 450 18.93 58.13 -23.29
CA GLN A 450 20.29 58.35 -22.84
C GLN A 450 20.34 58.95 -21.44
N LEU A 451 21.39 58.63 -20.69
CA LEU A 451 21.72 59.25 -19.40
C LEU A 451 22.14 60.73 -19.59
N VAL A 452 21.55 61.59 -18.80
CA VAL A 452 21.85 63.04 -18.77
C VAL A 452 22.28 63.46 -17.38
N HIS A 453 22.88 64.66 -17.26
CA HIS A 453 23.16 65.21 -15.92
C HIS A 453 21.85 65.50 -15.17
N ALA A 454 21.80 65.10 -13.90
CA ALA A 454 20.67 65.36 -13.03
C ALA A 454 20.55 66.84 -12.66
N THR A 455 19.37 67.38 -12.84
CA THR A 455 19.05 68.76 -12.40
C THR A 455 18.52 68.84 -10.99
N ASN A 456 17.77 67.79 -10.54
CA ASN A 456 17.16 67.73 -9.19
C ASN A 456 17.57 66.45 -8.42
N ARG A 457 17.23 65.28 -8.92
CA ARG A 457 17.49 63.98 -8.24
C ARG A 457 18.28 63.09 -9.17
N ALA A 458 19.50 62.80 -8.76
CA ALA A 458 20.38 61.89 -9.48
C ALA A 458 20.02 60.41 -9.19
N LEU A 459 20.38 59.51 -10.13
CA LEU A 459 20.40 58.09 -9.91
C LEU A 459 21.40 57.77 -8.81
N ASP A 460 20.93 57.15 -7.74
CA ASP A 460 21.74 56.59 -6.68
C ASP A 460 21.40 55.10 -6.42
N ARG A 461 22.21 54.45 -5.62
CA ARG A 461 22.03 53.06 -5.26
C ARG A 461 20.67 52.79 -4.58
N ALA A 462 20.17 53.77 -3.80
CA ALA A 462 18.90 53.65 -3.09
C ALA A 462 17.73 53.65 -4.10
N MET A 463 17.75 54.60 -5.05
CA MET A 463 16.74 54.64 -6.12
C MET A 463 16.78 53.41 -7.01
N LEU A 464 17.97 52.98 -7.43
CA LEU A 464 18.14 51.72 -8.20
C LEU A 464 17.56 50.53 -7.46
N ARG A 465 17.88 50.42 -6.15
CA ARG A 465 17.37 49.32 -5.31
C ARG A 465 15.85 49.38 -5.15
N GLU A 466 15.29 50.57 -4.99
CA GLU A 466 13.85 50.77 -4.88
C GLU A 466 13.14 50.33 -6.18
N GLN A 467 13.59 50.85 -7.33
CA GLN A 467 12.88 50.67 -8.59
C GLN A 467 13.13 49.29 -9.23
N LEU A 468 14.37 48.77 -9.23
CA LEU A 468 14.73 47.45 -9.76
C LEU A 468 14.36 46.32 -8.81
N GLY A 469 14.18 46.61 -7.51
CA GLY A 469 13.72 45.67 -6.51
C GLY A 469 12.21 45.44 -6.40
N ARG A 470 11.39 46.19 -7.15
CA ARG A 470 9.92 45.99 -7.20
C ARG A 470 9.54 44.78 -8.02
N LEU A 471 9.90 43.57 -7.51
CA LEU A 471 9.76 42.32 -8.22
C LEU A 471 8.41 41.60 -7.96
N GLY A 472 7.57 42.12 -7.05
CA GLY A 472 6.18 41.66 -6.81
C GLY A 472 6.02 40.15 -6.76
N GLU A 473 5.12 39.64 -7.59
CA GLU A 473 4.78 38.18 -7.71
C GLU A 473 5.82 37.38 -8.53
N THR A 474 6.90 38.04 -9.03
CA THR A 474 7.93 37.29 -9.78
C THR A 474 8.71 36.34 -8.91
N PRO A 475 9.31 35.28 -9.49
CA PRO A 475 10.08 34.28 -8.72
C PRO A 475 11.42 34.80 -8.16
N PHE A 476 11.75 36.07 -8.37
CA PHE A 476 13.03 36.66 -8.01
C PHE A 476 12.93 37.58 -6.80
N ALA A 477 14.04 37.66 -6.04
CA ALA A 477 14.27 38.66 -5.00
C ALA A 477 15.62 39.33 -5.22
N LEU A 478 15.62 40.68 -5.25
CA LEU A 478 16.85 41.45 -5.42
C LEU A 478 17.75 41.27 -4.21
N ALA A 479 18.95 40.77 -4.44
CA ALA A 479 19.98 40.58 -3.42
C ALA A 479 21.01 41.71 -3.47
N GLU A 480 21.72 41.86 -4.57
CA GLU A 480 22.82 42.82 -4.68
C GLU A 480 22.64 43.71 -5.90
N ILE A 481 23.06 44.99 -5.73
CA ILE A 481 23.24 45.93 -6.85
C ILE A 481 24.70 46.41 -6.85
N ASP A 482 25.37 46.25 -7.98
CA ASP A 482 26.69 46.76 -8.27
C ASP A 482 26.57 47.96 -9.22
N ASP A 483 26.76 49.14 -8.67
CA ASP A 483 26.67 50.43 -9.36
C ASP A 483 28.04 51.11 -9.55
N ARG A 484 29.14 50.41 -9.30
CA ARG A 484 30.50 50.95 -9.39
C ARG A 484 30.88 51.42 -10.80
N ALA A 485 30.21 50.94 -11.83
CA ALA A 485 30.42 51.32 -13.23
C ALA A 485 29.38 52.32 -13.76
N LEU A 486 28.67 52.99 -12.86
CA LEU A 486 27.73 54.07 -13.16
C LEU A 486 28.32 55.39 -12.67
N ASP A 487 28.47 56.38 -13.57
CA ASP A 487 28.96 57.69 -13.18
C ASP A 487 27.98 58.38 -12.20
N VAL A 488 28.51 59.20 -11.31
CA VAL A 488 27.69 59.92 -10.33
C VAL A 488 27.01 61.16 -10.97
N GLY A 489 25.85 61.53 -10.42
CA GLY A 489 25.13 62.74 -10.89
C GLY A 489 24.33 62.52 -12.17
N LEU A 490 24.05 61.32 -12.58
CA LEU A 490 23.26 61.00 -13.75
C LEU A 490 21.75 60.91 -13.44
N PHE A 491 20.94 61.19 -14.45
CA PHE A 491 19.47 61.07 -14.39
C PHE A 491 18.94 60.16 -15.50
N LEU A 492 17.95 59.35 -15.12
CA LEU A 492 17.11 58.60 -16.06
C LEU A 492 15.65 58.59 -15.53
N PRO A 493 14.64 58.73 -16.38
CA PRO A 493 13.24 58.64 -15.95
C PRO A 493 12.92 57.28 -15.27
N VAL A 494 12.18 57.33 -14.17
CA VAL A 494 11.78 56.09 -13.41
C VAL A 494 11.06 55.07 -14.26
N ARG A 495 10.30 55.55 -15.26
CA ARG A 495 9.61 54.62 -16.23
C ARG A 495 10.61 53.75 -16.99
N GLU A 496 11.79 54.30 -17.31
CA GLU A 496 12.85 53.55 -18.00
C GLU A 496 13.44 52.44 -17.10
N LEU A 497 13.67 52.74 -15.80
CA LEU A 497 14.11 51.74 -14.83
C LEU A 497 13.07 50.62 -14.67
N ASN A 498 11.77 50.96 -14.68
CA ASN A 498 10.70 49.99 -14.61
C ASN A 498 10.63 49.13 -15.87
N HIS A 499 10.80 49.71 -17.06
CA HIS A 499 10.84 48.98 -18.32
C HIS A 499 12.03 48.02 -18.39
N LEU A 500 13.25 48.49 -17.99
CA LEU A 500 14.44 47.63 -17.86
C LEU A 500 14.19 46.41 -16.95
N ARG A 501 13.61 46.68 -15.78
CA ARG A 501 13.28 45.58 -14.82
C ARG A 501 12.30 44.61 -15.43
N GLN A 502 11.19 45.07 -16.03
CA GLN A 502 10.17 44.21 -16.62
C GLN A 502 10.73 43.33 -17.74
N SER A 503 11.47 43.94 -18.67
CA SER A 503 12.10 43.23 -19.78
C SER A 503 13.14 42.21 -19.31
N ALA A 504 13.97 42.58 -18.33
CA ALA A 504 14.96 41.65 -17.79
C ALA A 504 14.31 40.46 -17.06
N VAL A 505 13.30 40.72 -16.24
CA VAL A 505 12.57 39.67 -15.50
C VAL A 505 11.85 38.74 -16.46
N GLU A 506 11.19 39.26 -17.50
CA GLU A 506 10.55 38.42 -18.52
C GLU A 506 11.55 37.50 -19.23
N GLN A 507 12.67 38.06 -19.69
CA GLN A 507 13.72 37.25 -20.37
C GLN A 507 14.37 36.22 -19.42
N LEU A 508 14.60 36.57 -18.14
CA LEU A 508 15.14 35.64 -17.17
C LEU A 508 14.14 34.51 -16.85
N THR A 509 12.85 34.85 -16.78
CA THR A 509 11.79 33.82 -16.57
C THR A 509 11.76 32.86 -17.74
N LEU A 510 11.74 33.35 -18.98
CA LEU A 510 11.79 32.50 -20.17
C LEU A 510 13.03 31.60 -20.22
N ARG A 511 14.23 32.14 -19.92
CA ARG A 511 15.47 31.35 -19.88
C ARG A 511 15.44 30.28 -18.80
N ARG A 512 14.86 30.61 -17.65
CA ARG A 512 14.68 29.64 -16.57
C ARG A 512 13.74 28.51 -16.99
N ASP A 513 12.60 28.83 -17.60
CA ASP A 513 11.62 27.86 -18.04
C ASP A 513 12.21 26.95 -19.13
N TRP A 514 12.92 27.49 -20.11
CA TRP A 514 13.64 26.70 -21.12
C TRP A 514 14.70 25.76 -20.50
N SER A 515 15.43 26.23 -19.48
CA SER A 515 16.40 25.39 -18.78
C SER A 515 15.75 24.25 -18.00
N LEU A 516 14.57 24.51 -17.40
CA LEU A 516 13.81 23.47 -16.72
C LEU A 516 13.24 22.45 -17.71
N ASP A 517 12.70 22.91 -18.83
CA ASP A 517 12.17 22.05 -19.88
C ASP A 517 13.27 21.21 -20.53
N ALA A 518 14.45 21.77 -20.75
CA ALA A 518 15.60 21.03 -21.27
C ALA A 518 16.03 19.92 -20.30
N LYS A 519 16.09 20.20 -18.98
CA LYS A 519 16.40 19.21 -17.94
C LYS A 519 15.34 18.11 -17.86
N ARG A 520 14.06 18.48 -18.01
CA ARG A 520 12.96 17.49 -18.03
C ARG A 520 13.06 16.59 -19.26
N ALA A 521 13.34 17.15 -20.43
CA ALA A 521 13.51 16.39 -21.66
C ALA A 521 14.73 15.45 -21.60
N GLU A 522 15.87 15.90 -21.05
CA GLU A 522 17.06 15.08 -20.83
C GLU A 522 16.76 13.92 -19.86
N ARG A 523 16.07 14.22 -18.75
CA ARG A 523 15.64 13.20 -17.78
C ARG A 523 14.73 12.17 -18.43
N LEU A 524 13.74 12.59 -19.21
CA LEU A 524 12.82 11.69 -19.89
C LEU A 524 13.56 10.78 -20.86
N ALA A 525 14.45 11.32 -21.69
CA ALA A 525 15.28 10.54 -22.61
C ALA A 525 16.21 9.56 -21.88
N HIS A 526 16.69 9.90 -20.67
CA HIS A 526 17.44 8.98 -19.84
C HIS A 526 16.55 7.84 -19.32
N ILE A 527 15.36 8.16 -18.81
CA ILE A 527 14.37 7.17 -18.32
C ILE A 527 14.01 6.20 -19.44
N GLU A 528 13.65 6.71 -20.62
CA GLU A 528 13.28 5.88 -21.78
C GLU A 528 14.39 4.89 -22.17
N ARG A 529 15.65 5.33 -22.17
CA ARG A 529 16.79 4.45 -22.44
C ARG A 529 16.97 3.38 -21.37
N VAL A 530 16.81 3.72 -20.11
CA VAL A 530 16.92 2.77 -18.98
C VAL A 530 15.79 1.75 -19.04
N VAL A 531 14.56 2.19 -19.29
CA VAL A 531 13.38 1.32 -19.38
C VAL A 531 13.45 0.41 -20.63
N ALA A 532 13.96 0.91 -21.75
CA ALA A 532 14.12 0.08 -22.95
C ALA A 532 15.18 -1.01 -22.77
N ASN A 533 16.13 -0.84 -21.85
CA ASN A 533 17.22 -1.80 -21.59
C ASN A 533 16.82 -2.82 -20.54
N VAL A 534 16.03 -3.82 -20.94
CA VAL A 534 15.65 -4.95 -20.07
C VAL A 534 16.82 -5.92 -19.94
N ASP A 535 17.19 -6.25 -18.70
CA ASP A 535 18.24 -7.23 -18.43
C ASP A 535 17.70 -8.66 -18.64
N THR A 536 18.09 -9.27 -19.74
CA THR A 536 17.75 -10.64 -20.11
C THR A 536 18.92 -11.62 -19.95
N ALA A 537 20.01 -11.21 -19.27
CA ALA A 537 21.22 -12.01 -19.15
C ALA A 537 21.08 -13.23 -18.22
N ALA A 538 20.15 -13.17 -17.26
CA ALA A 538 19.91 -14.31 -16.37
C ALA A 538 19.31 -15.49 -17.16
N PRO A 539 19.77 -16.74 -16.90
CA PRO A 539 19.28 -17.91 -17.62
C PRO A 539 17.82 -18.20 -17.25
N VAL A 540 16.99 -18.35 -18.28
CA VAL A 540 15.60 -18.81 -18.15
C VAL A 540 15.47 -20.25 -18.65
N ALA A 541 14.47 -20.98 -18.16
CA ALA A 541 14.21 -22.33 -18.62
C ALA A 541 13.68 -22.30 -20.06
N ALA A 542 14.39 -22.92 -20.98
CA ALA A 542 13.83 -23.25 -22.29
C ALA A 542 12.83 -24.40 -22.12
N THR A 543 11.68 -24.30 -22.78
CA THR A 543 10.66 -25.34 -22.78
C THR A 543 10.61 -25.99 -24.14
N ASP A 544 11.10 -27.24 -24.23
CA ASP A 544 10.91 -28.07 -25.42
C ASP A 544 9.42 -28.47 -25.48
N GLY A 545 8.68 -27.90 -26.45
CA GLY A 545 7.24 -28.05 -26.52
C GLY A 545 6.49 -27.10 -25.60
N PHE A 546 5.65 -27.64 -24.71
CA PHE A 546 4.93 -26.86 -23.72
C PHE A 546 4.87 -27.56 -22.34
N SER A 547 4.64 -26.82 -21.27
CA SER A 547 4.32 -27.30 -19.93
C SER A 547 2.85 -27.06 -19.63
N LEU A 548 2.10 -28.14 -19.38
CA LEU A 548 0.75 -28.11 -18.84
C LEU A 548 0.81 -28.60 -17.40
N ALA A 549 0.81 -27.66 -16.46
CA ALA A 549 0.94 -27.91 -15.04
C ALA A 549 -0.43 -28.00 -14.38
N ALA A 550 -0.77 -29.12 -13.73
CA ALA A 550 -1.94 -29.27 -12.91
C ALA A 550 -1.56 -29.10 -11.43
N GLN A 551 -2.04 -28.02 -10.80
CA GLN A 551 -1.87 -27.82 -9.36
C GLN A 551 -2.98 -28.50 -8.59
N VAL A 552 -2.61 -29.39 -7.68
CA VAL A 552 -3.52 -30.20 -6.86
C VAL A 552 -3.02 -30.28 -5.42
N TYR A 553 -3.88 -30.72 -4.49
CA TYR A 553 -3.51 -30.87 -3.07
C TYR A 553 -3.75 -32.29 -2.53
N ARG A 554 -4.38 -33.18 -3.32
CA ARG A 554 -4.58 -34.58 -2.97
C ARG A 554 -3.72 -35.47 -3.87
N LEU A 555 -3.24 -36.59 -3.34
CA LEU A 555 -2.36 -37.48 -4.09
C LEU A 555 -3.09 -38.20 -5.24
N GLU A 556 -4.35 -38.58 -5.02
CA GLU A 556 -5.23 -39.13 -6.06
C GLU A 556 -5.50 -38.17 -7.22
N ASP A 557 -5.69 -36.86 -6.94
CA ASP A 557 -5.90 -35.83 -7.95
C ASP A 557 -4.66 -35.66 -8.83
N ALA A 558 -3.47 -35.87 -8.28
CA ALA A 558 -2.21 -35.84 -9.03
C ALA A 558 -2.12 -36.96 -10.06
N GLU A 559 -2.51 -38.17 -9.70
CA GLU A 559 -2.54 -39.31 -10.62
C GLU A 559 -3.62 -39.11 -11.72
N GLU A 560 -4.79 -38.61 -11.35
CA GLU A 560 -5.86 -38.29 -12.28
C GLU A 560 -5.42 -37.26 -13.31
N ALA A 561 -4.82 -36.14 -12.88
CA ALA A 561 -4.32 -35.10 -13.75
C ALA A 561 -3.19 -35.60 -14.70
N ALA A 562 -2.28 -36.42 -14.18
CA ALA A 562 -1.22 -37.02 -14.98
C ALA A 562 -1.78 -37.99 -16.04
N ASN A 563 -2.79 -38.79 -15.71
CA ASN A 563 -3.48 -39.70 -16.64
C ASN A 563 -4.24 -38.90 -17.73
N ALA A 564 -4.75 -37.72 -17.40
CA ALA A 564 -5.46 -36.84 -18.31
C ALA A 564 -4.53 -36.02 -19.25
N GLY A 565 -3.21 -36.12 -19.07
CA GLY A 565 -2.19 -35.55 -19.97
C GLY A 565 -1.48 -34.31 -19.44
N ALA A 566 -1.53 -34.01 -18.14
CA ALA A 566 -0.65 -33.01 -17.54
C ALA A 566 0.82 -33.42 -17.69
N THR A 567 1.68 -32.49 -18.07
CA THR A 567 3.13 -32.71 -18.20
C THR A 567 3.90 -32.39 -16.93
N GLU A 568 3.27 -31.63 -16.05
CA GLU A 568 3.82 -31.23 -14.75
C GLU A 568 2.68 -31.28 -13.71
N ILE A 569 2.96 -31.81 -12.53
CA ILE A 569 2.06 -31.76 -11.40
C ILE A 569 2.66 -30.79 -10.38
N VAL A 570 1.89 -29.75 -10.01
CA VAL A 570 2.23 -28.86 -8.89
C VAL A 570 1.45 -29.33 -7.67
N PHE A 571 2.15 -29.93 -6.72
CA PHE A 571 1.54 -30.45 -5.51
C PHE A 571 1.61 -29.41 -4.38
N ASP A 572 0.46 -28.99 -3.83
CA ASP A 572 0.34 -28.06 -2.69
C ASP A 572 -0.03 -28.82 -1.39
N PRO A 573 0.95 -29.33 -0.64
CA PRO A 573 0.67 -30.03 0.62
C PRO A 573 0.23 -29.09 1.74
N PHE A 574 0.34 -27.78 1.53
CA PHE A 574 0.07 -26.75 2.52
C PHE A 574 -1.29 -26.06 2.31
N LEU A 575 -2.06 -26.45 1.30
CA LEU A 575 -3.36 -25.83 1.05
C LEU A 575 -4.34 -26.12 2.19
N ARG A 576 -4.34 -27.37 2.66
CA ARG A 576 -5.26 -27.84 3.71
C ARG A 576 -4.54 -28.68 4.76
N HIS A 577 -5.01 -28.55 5.99
CA HIS A 577 -4.56 -29.38 7.09
C HIS A 577 -5.33 -30.73 7.09
N PRO A 578 -4.67 -31.89 7.39
CA PRO A 578 -3.24 -32.08 7.56
C PRO A 578 -2.49 -32.28 6.23
N ALA A 579 -1.22 -31.84 6.19
CA ALA A 579 -0.35 -32.16 5.06
C ALA A 579 -0.05 -33.68 5.00
N PRO A 580 0.00 -34.33 3.82
CA PRO A 580 0.39 -35.73 3.71
C PRO A 580 1.87 -35.94 4.09
N PRO A 581 2.29 -37.15 4.42
CA PRO A 581 3.69 -37.44 4.69
C PRO A 581 4.59 -37.14 3.48
N VAL A 582 5.73 -36.45 3.69
CA VAL A 582 6.72 -36.13 2.65
C VAL A 582 7.17 -37.36 1.85
N THR A 583 7.30 -38.51 2.55
CA THR A 583 7.71 -39.80 1.93
C THR A 583 6.71 -40.27 0.86
N ARG A 584 5.42 -40.07 1.07
CA ARG A 584 4.39 -40.44 0.09
C ARG A 584 4.44 -39.52 -1.13
N VAL A 585 4.69 -38.22 -0.92
CA VAL A 585 4.81 -37.24 -2.01
C VAL A 585 6.09 -37.51 -2.84
N ARG A 586 7.18 -37.90 -2.17
CA ARG A 586 8.42 -38.31 -2.89
C ARG A 586 8.21 -39.60 -3.71
N ALA A 587 7.49 -40.56 -3.17
CA ALA A 587 7.16 -41.81 -3.89
C ALA A 587 6.29 -41.50 -5.13
N LEU A 588 5.29 -40.62 -4.98
CA LEU A 588 4.49 -40.12 -6.11
C LEU A 588 5.40 -39.43 -7.16
N GLY A 589 6.34 -38.60 -6.73
CA GLY A 589 7.26 -37.92 -7.64
C GLY A 589 8.14 -38.90 -8.43
N ALA A 590 8.58 -39.99 -7.81
CA ALA A 590 9.34 -41.03 -8.50
C ALA A 590 8.46 -41.76 -9.54
N SER A 591 7.25 -42.15 -9.18
CA SER A 591 6.29 -42.82 -10.08
C SER A 591 5.89 -41.97 -11.27
N LEU A 592 5.63 -40.68 -11.06
CA LEU A 592 5.33 -39.72 -12.12
C LEU A 592 6.53 -39.48 -13.05
N GLY A 593 7.75 -39.42 -12.46
CA GLY A 593 8.99 -39.28 -13.22
C GLY A 593 9.26 -40.42 -14.20
N GLU A 594 8.92 -41.67 -13.84
CA GLU A 594 8.99 -42.83 -14.73
C GLU A 594 8.08 -42.67 -15.98
N ARG A 595 7.04 -41.86 -15.86
CA ARG A 595 6.08 -41.56 -16.92
C ARG A 595 6.41 -40.23 -17.66
N GLY A 596 7.54 -39.59 -17.36
CA GLY A 596 7.94 -38.31 -17.94
C GLY A 596 7.15 -37.09 -17.40
N VAL A 597 6.44 -37.26 -16.28
CA VAL A 597 5.70 -36.17 -15.64
C VAL A 597 6.51 -35.61 -14.46
N THR A 598 6.75 -34.31 -14.46
CA THR A 598 7.50 -33.64 -13.38
C THR A 598 6.59 -33.38 -12.18
N LEU A 599 7.01 -33.79 -10.97
CA LEU A 599 6.36 -33.35 -9.73
C LEU A 599 7.09 -32.15 -9.15
N ARG A 600 6.40 -31.03 -9.04
CA ARG A 600 6.86 -29.79 -8.41
C ARG A 600 6.11 -29.55 -7.12
N LEU A 601 6.78 -29.13 -6.07
CA LEU A 601 6.18 -28.83 -4.77
C LEU A 601 5.87 -27.34 -4.67
N ARG A 602 4.62 -26.96 -4.37
CA ARG A 602 4.27 -25.59 -4.04
C ARG A 602 4.57 -25.30 -2.57
N THR A 603 5.35 -24.25 -2.30
CA THR A 603 5.61 -23.79 -0.93
C THR A 603 4.52 -22.82 -0.47
N PRO A 604 4.31 -22.64 0.85
CA PRO A 604 3.49 -21.55 1.33
C PRO A 604 4.05 -20.19 0.86
N THR A 605 3.15 -19.25 0.53
CA THR A 605 3.53 -17.85 0.28
C THR A 605 3.99 -17.16 1.55
N ILE A 606 3.42 -17.52 2.68
CA ILE A 606 3.77 -17.00 4.00
C ILE A 606 4.48 -18.10 4.79
N VAL A 607 5.68 -17.81 5.26
CA VAL A 607 6.52 -18.70 6.07
C VAL A 607 7.06 -17.92 7.25
N ARG A 608 6.43 -18.07 8.40
CA ARG A 608 6.88 -17.41 9.63
C ARG A 608 8.16 -18.06 10.19
N PRO A 609 8.95 -17.36 11.00
CA PRO A 609 10.18 -17.91 11.57
C PRO A 609 9.99 -19.26 12.29
N GLU A 610 8.91 -19.41 13.06
CA GLU A 610 8.59 -20.65 13.78
C GLU A 610 8.25 -21.83 12.84
N GLU A 611 7.78 -21.54 11.63
CA GLU A 611 7.39 -22.55 10.64
C GLU A 611 8.56 -23.04 9.78
N ARG A 612 9.65 -22.27 9.77
CA ARG A 612 10.83 -22.54 8.92
C ARG A 612 11.37 -23.97 9.09
N ARG A 613 11.42 -24.46 10.33
CA ARG A 613 11.87 -25.82 10.62
C ARG A 613 10.92 -26.90 10.07
N ALA A 614 9.62 -26.63 10.12
CA ALA A 614 8.61 -27.56 9.61
C ALA A 614 8.65 -27.66 8.09
N ILE A 615 8.95 -26.54 7.39
CA ILE A 615 9.07 -26.49 5.94
C ILE A 615 10.39 -27.08 5.46
N ALA A 616 11.48 -26.98 6.22
CA ALA A 616 12.80 -27.47 5.82
C ALA A 616 12.76 -28.93 5.30
N LYS A 617 12.02 -29.83 5.96
CA LYS A 617 11.87 -31.23 5.53
C LYS A 617 11.26 -31.39 4.12
N TRP A 618 10.46 -30.42 3.69
CA TRP A 618 9.86 -30.37 2.35
C TRP A 618 10.86 -29.81 1.33
N LEU A 619 11.58 -28.76 1.70
CA LEU A 619 12.63 -28.18 0.88
C LEU A 619 13.76 -29.20 0.62
N ASP A 620 14.08 -30.01 1.63
CA ASP A 620 15.09 -31.08 1.56
C ASP A 620 14.62 -32.32 0.78
N SER A 621 13.37 -32.35 0.31
CA SER A 621 12.84 -33.45 -0.50
C SER A 621 13.55 -33.67 -1.83
N GLY A 622 14.26 -32.67 -2.33
CA GLY A 622 14.94 -32.69 -3.64
C GLY A 622 14.01 -32.36 -4.82
N LEU A 623 12.70 -32.22 -4.60
CA LEU A 623 11.74 -31.90 -5.66
C LEU A 623 11.93 -30.47 -6.19
N PRO A 624 11.61 -30.19 -7.47
CA PRO A 624 11.44 -28.85 -7.99
C PRO A 624 10.39 -28.06 -7.21
N LEU A 625 10.46 -26.75 -7.21
CA LEU A 625 9.65 -25.91 -6.33
C LEU A 625 8.90 -24.84 -7.11
N LEU A 626 7.68 -24.52 -6.67
CA LEU A 626 6.90 -23.32 -7.00
C LEU A 626 6.76 -22.49 -5.72
N SER A 627 7.17 -21.23 -5.72
CA SER A 627 7.15 -20.40 -4.52
C SER A 627 6.62 -19.00 -4.76
N GLY A 628 5.62 -18.60 -3.97
CA GLY A 628 5.15 -17.23 -3.86
C GLY A 628 5.90 -16.41 -2.81
N HIS A 629 6.92 -16.97 -2.17
CA HIS A 629 7.70 -16.34 -1.12
C HIS A 629 9.04 -15.83 -1.67
N LEU A 630 9.18 -14.51 -1.76
CA LEU A 630 10.34 -13.85 -2.39
C LEU A 630 11.69 -14.32 -1.80
N GLY A 631 11.78 -14.43 -0.47
CA GLY A 631 12.98 -14.90 0.20
C GLY A 631 13.36 -16.33 -0.19
N LEU A 632 12.38 -17.25 -0.28
CA LEU A 632 12.61 -18.63 -0.71
C LEU A 632 13.05 -18.71 -2.18
N VAL A 633 12.44 -17.92 -3.06
CA VAL A 633 12.87 -17.84 -4.46
C VAL A 633 14.35 -17.49 -4.54
N SER A 634 14.78 -16.47 -3.80
CA SER A 634 16.19 -16.04 -3.78
C SER A 634 17.12 -17.09 -3.14
N GLU A 635 16.79 -17.60 -1.94
CA GLU A 635 17.63 -18.58 -1.25
C GLU A 635 17.86 -19.85 -2.08
N LEU A 636 16.78 -20.37 -2.64
CA LEU A 636 16.83 -21.65 -3.38
C LEU A 636 17.38 -21.49 -4.79
N GLY A 637 17.05 -20.36 -5.46
CA GLY A 637 17.58 -20.04 -6.77
C GLY A 637 19.09 -19.89 -6.78
N ARG A 638 19.66 -19.23 -5.78
CA ARG A 638 21.12 -19.02 -5.64
C ARG A 638 21.91 -20.30 -5.43
N VAL A 639 21.31 -21.30 -4.82
CA VAL A 639 21.94 -22.62 -4.68
C VAL A 639 21.63 -23.54 -5.86
N GLY A 640 21.09 -23.01 -6.94
CA GLY A 640 20.86 -23.72 -8.20
C GLY A 640 19.66 -24.68 -8.18
N ARG A 641 18.76 -24.56 -7.19
CA ARG A 641 17.51 -25.36 -7.16
C ARG A 641 16.59 -24.92 -8.31
N ASP A 642 15.84 -25.85 -8.85
CA ASP A 642 14.77 -25.52 -9.80
C ASP A 642 13.59 -24.89 -9.03
N VAL A 643 13.48 -23.57 -9.08
CA VAL A 643 12.42 -22.81 -8.45
C VAL A 643 11.70 -21.94 -9.47
N VAL A 644 10.37 -22.05 -9.50
CA VAL A 644 9.45 -21.19 -10.25
C VAL A 644 8.88 -20.15 -9.29
N ALA A 645 8.91 -18.88 -9.66
CA ALA A 645 8.27 -17.83 -8.91
C ALA A 645 6.75 -17.82 -9.21
N ASP A 646 5.92 -18.00 -8.17
CA ASP A 646 4.45 -18.06 -8.28
C ASP A 646 3.85 -16.66 -8.53
N TYR A 647 2.62 -16.57 -9.04
CA TYR A 647 1.91 -15.30 -9.28
C TYR A 647 1.81 -14.42 -8.03
N ALA A 648 1.88 -15.00 -6.83
CA ALA A 648 1.87 -14.29 -5.55
C ALA A 648 3.07 -13.34 -5.33
N VAL A 649 4.18 -13.47 -6.10
CA VAL A 649 5.25 -12.47 -6.12
C VAL A 649 4.90 -11.22 -6.92
N ASN A 650 3.71 -11.17 -7.53
CA ASN A 650 3.14 -9.99 -8.16
C ASN A 650 3.96 -9.40 -9.31
N VAL A 651 4.35 -10.21 -10.29
CA VAL A 651 5.03 -9.74 -11.50
C VAL A 651 4.04 -9.11 -12.47
N MET A 652 4.12 -7.79 -12.64
CA MET A 652 3.29 -7.04 -13.59
C MET A 652 4.07 -6.38 -14.72
N ASN A 653 5.42 -6.40 -14.68
CA ASN A 653 6.24 -5.81 -15.75
C ASN A 653 7.53 -6.60 -15.97
N GLN A 654 8.17 -6.32 -17.09
CA GLN A 654 9.39 -7.00 -17.53
C GLN A 654 10.59 -6.79 -16.60
N HIS A 655 10.69 -5.66 -15.90
CA HIS A 655 11.78 -5.39 -14.97
C HIS A 655 11.64 -6.15 -13.66
N SER A 656 10.41 -6.37 -13.20
CA SER A 656 10.11 -7.26 -12.06
C SER A 656 10.46 -8.71 -12.41
N ALA A 657 10.13 -9.16 -13.65
CA ALA A 657 10.53 -10.49 -14.14
C ALA A 657 12.05 -10.63 -14.20
N ALA A 658 12.76 -9.66 -14.80
CA ALA A 658 14.21 -9.63 -14.87
C ALA A 658 14.86 -9.74 -13.48
N GLN A 659 14.30 -9.04 -12.49
CA GLN A 659 14.79 -9.11 -11.12
C GLN A 659 14.62 -10.51 -10.52
N LEU A 660 13.51 -11.19 -10.75
CA LEU A 660 13.30 -12.56 -10.26
C LEU A 660 14.24 -13.57 -10.94
N PHE A 661 14.47 -13.43 -12.23
CA PHE A 661 15.46 -14.25 -12.92
C PHE A 661 16.87 -14.01 -12.36
N THR A 662 17.24 -12.77 -12.06
CA THR A 662 18.51 -12.44 -11.37
C THR A 662 18.58 -13.07 -9.98
N LEU A 663 17.47 -13.20 -9.24
CA LEU A 663 17.40 -13.91 -7.97
C LEU A 663 17.44 -15.45 -8.11
N GLY A 664 17.43 -15.97 -9.32
CA GLY A 664 17.59 -17.39 -9.64
C GLY A 664 16.31 -18.15 -9.94
N ALA A 665 15.18 -17.46 -10.11
CA ALA A 665 13.98 -18.10 -10.63
C ALA A 665 14.23 -18.68 -12.02
N ARG A 666 13.80 -19.92 -12.28
CA ARG A 666 13.91 -20.56 -13.60
C ARG A 666 12.76 -20.19 -14.52
N ARG A 667 11.59 -20.04 -13.96
CA ARG A 667 10.37 -19.57 -14.62
C ARG A 667 9.63 -18.61 -13.69
N VAL A 668 8.73 -17.81 -14.24
CA VAL A 668 7.89 -16.85 -13.51
C VAL A 668 6.44 -17.03 -13.94
N VAL A 669 5.54 -17.23 -12.98
CA VAL A 669 4.10 -17.16 -13.21
C VAL A 669 3.67 -15.70 -13.18
N LEU A 670 3.08 -15.22 -14.27
CA LEU A 670 2.60 -13.85 -14.40
C LEU A 670 1.44 -13.56 -13.42
N SER A 671 1.30 -12.31 -13.02
CA SER A 671 0.20 -11.88 -12.15
C SER A 671 -1.17 -12.19 -12.77
N VAL A 672 -2.09 -12.68 -11.94
CA VAL A 672 -3.49 -12.94 -12.32
C VAL A 672 -4.29 -11.66 -12.58
N GLU A 673 -3.74 -10.49 -12.30
CA GLU A 673 -4.35 -9.18 -12.53
C GLU A 673 -3.91 -8.54 -13.86
N LEU A 674 -3.16 -9.26 -14.72
CA LEU A 674 -2.78 -8.81 -16.06
C LEU A 674 -3.77 -9.26 -17.13
N THR A 675 -3.98 -8.41 -18.13
CA THR A 675 -4.66 -8.80 -19.38
C THR A 675 -3.72 -9.63 -20.27
N ALA A 676 -4.27 -10.34 -21.26
CA ALA A 676 -3.47 -11.09 -22.22
C ALA A 676 -2.52 -10.20 -23.02
N ASP A 677 -2.88 -8.93 -23.27
CA ASP A 677 -2.02 -7.94 -23.94
C ASP A 677 -0.84 -7.53 -23.05
N GLU A 678 -1.12 -7.20 -21.81
CA GLU A 678 -0.09 -6.84 -20.84
C GLU A 678 0.85 -8.01 -20.58
N MET A 679 0.33 -9.25 -20.46
CA MET A 679 1.16 -10.46 -20.39
C MET A 679 2.11 -10.58 -21.59
N SER A 680 1.59 -10.36 -22.81
CA SER A 680 2.39 -10.39 -24.03
C SER A 680 3.49 -9.32 -24.02
N ALA A 681 3.21 -8.12 -23.50
CA ALA A 681 4.20 -7.06 -23.37
C ALA A 681 5.29 -7.41 -22.34
N VAL A 682 4.92 -8.00 -21.21
CA VAL A 682 5.87 -8.41 -20.15
C VAL A 682 6.87 -9.44 -20.68
N VAL A 683 6.41 -10.44 -21.45
CA VAL A 683 7.26 -11.57 -21.89
C VAL A 683 8.05 -11.30 -23.17
N ALA A 684 7.75 -10.19 -23.86
CA ALA A 684 8.34 -9.87 -25.17
C ALA A 684 9.89 -9.88 -25.19
N PRO A 685 10.62 -9.36 -24.17
CA PRO A 685 12.08 -9.39 -24.15
C PRO A 685 12.68 -10.80 -24.19
N TRP A 686 11.97 -11.82 -23.72
CA TRP A 686 12.39 -13.22 -23.72
C TRP A 686 11.66 -14.05 -24.77
N GLN A 687 10.87 -13.43 -25.63
CA GLN A 687 10.05 -14.12 -26.64
C GLN A 687 9.14 -15.20 -26.02
N GLY A 688 8.67 -14.96 -24.80
CA GLY A 688 7.81 -15.86 -24.03
C GLY A 688 8.54 -16.94 -23.23
N ALA A 689 9.84 -17.15 -23.42
CA ALA A 689 10.59 -18.18 -22.70
C ALA A 689 10.71 -17.86 -21.21
N GLY A 690 10.55 -18.87 -20.35
CA GLY A 690 10.64 -18.72 -18.89
C GLY A 690 9.39 -18.20 -18.22
N PHE A 691 8.25 -18.14 -18.91
CA PHE A 691 7.00 -17.66 -18.32
C PHE A 691 5.89 -18.70 -18.31
N ASP A 692 5.16 -18.70 -17.19
CA ASP A 692 3.94 -19.47 -17.00
C ASP A 692 2.75 -18.52 -16.80
N VAL A 693 1.55 -18.97 -17.17
CA VAL A 693 0.29 -18.26 -17.00
C VAL A 693 -0.69 -19.10 -16.20
N PHE A 694 -1.32 -18.51 -15.18
CA PHE A 694 -2.47 -19.08 -14.48
C PHE A 694 -3.66 -19.05 -15.44
N LEU A 695 -3.99 -20.17 -16.06
CA LEU A 695 -4.96 -20.24 -17.14
C LEU A 695 -6.34 -20.72 -16.69
N TYR A 696 -6.38 -21.58 -15.68
CA TYR A 696 -7.62 -22.15 -15.14
C TYR A 696 -7.57 -22.32 -13.64
N GLY A 697 -8.71 -22.12 -12.97
CA GLY A 697 -8.92 -22.46 -11.58
C GLY A 697 -9.28 -21.27 -10.70
N ARG A 698 -9.22 -21.47 -9.37
CA ARG A 698 -9.58 -20.44 -8.40
C ARG A 698 -8.33 -19.80 -7.82
N PRO A 699 -7.99 -18.56 -8.19
CA PRO A 699 -6.89 -17.85 -7.52
C PRO A 699 -7.22 -17.61 -6.04
N GLU A 700 -6.19 -17.52 -5.22
CA GLU A 700 -6.31 -17.18 -3.79
C GLU A 700 -6.66 -15.70 -3.67
N GLY A 701 -7.87 -15.39 -3.19
CA GLY A 701 -8.35 -14.01 -3.03
C GLY A 701 -7.72 -13.30 -1.85
N MET A 702 -7.50 -14.01 -0.74
CA MET A 702 -6.87 -13.50 0.47
C MET A 702 -6.12 -14.62 1.18
N THR A 703 -4.94 -14.30 1.72
CA THR A 703 -4.24 -15.11 2.73
C THR A 703 -4.31 -14.36 4.05
N ILE A 704 -4.92 -14.97 5.08
CA ILE A 704 -5.21 -14.32 6.38
C ILE A 704 -4.67 -15.16 7.54
N GLU A 705 -4.07 -14.52 8.54
CA GLU A 705 -3.59 -15.17 9.77
C GLU A 705 -4.73 -15.54 10.74
N HIS A 706 -5.89 -14.90 10.59
CA HIS A 706 -7.06 -15.16 11.39
C HIS A 706 -7.82 -16.39 10.88
N CYS A 707 -8.11 -17.37 11.74
CA CYS A 707 -8.91 -18.54 11.38
C CYS A 707 -10.39 -18.29 11.67
N VAL A 708 -11.20 -18.12 10.61
CA VAL A 708 -12.64 -17.84 10.74
C VAL A 708 -13.40 -19.00 11.41
N LEU A 709 -12.95 -20.24 11.20
CA LEU A 709 -13.60 -21.42 11.80
C LEU A 709 -13.35 -21.53 13.30
N SER A 710 -12.10 -21.32 13.76
CA SER A 710 -11.82 -21.32 15.20
C SER A 710 -12.52 -20.16 15.92
N ALA A 711 -12.57 -18.99 15.28
CA ALA A 711 -13.26 -17.81 15.80
C ALA A 711 -14.78 -18.03 15.92
N ALA A 712 -15.41 -18.75 14.99
CA ALA A 712 -16.83 -19.08 15.06
C ALA A 712 -17.17 -19.93 16.31
N TYR A 713 -16.24 -20.77 16.76
CA TYR A 713 -16.38 -21.58 17.95
C TYR A 713 -15.77 -20.96 19.22
N ASP A 714 -15.41 -19.67 19.16
CA ASP A 714 -14.73 -18.94 20.24
C ASP A 714 -13.50 -19.65 20.77
N ARG A 715 -12.65 -20.12 19.84
CA ARG A 715 -11.40 -20.83 20.10
C ARG A 715 -10.20 -20.13 19.51
N GLU A 716 -9.08 -20.21 20.20
CA GLU A 716 -7.78 -19.81 19.67
C GLU A 716 -7.24 -20.88 18.70
N PRO A 717 -6.36 -20.54 17.74
CA PRO A 717 -5.73 -21.52 16.87
C PRO A 717 -5.07 -22.69 17.62
N THR A 718 -4.46 -22.42 18.77
CA THR A 718 -3.81 -23.42 19.63
C THR A 718 -4.78 -24.34 20.37
N THR A 719 -6.04 -23.96 20.48
CA THR A 719 -7.08 -24.68 21.24
C THR A 719 -8.23 -25.19 20.37
N CYS A 720 -8.16 -25.02 19.05
CA CYS A 720 -9.26 -25.35 18.13
C CYS A 720 -9.53 -26.85 17.98
N ARG A 721 -8.54 -27.72 18.35
CA ARG A 721 -8.64 -29.19 18.25
C ARG A 721 -8.99 -29.65 16.83
N ASP A 722 -8.36 -29.10 15.83
CA ASP A 722 -8.48 -29.47 14.41
C ASP A 722 -9.92 -29.51 13.88
N LEU A 723 -10.73 -28.52 14.23
CA LEU A 723 -12.12 -28.39 13.77
C LEU A 723 -12.25 -28.55 12.25
N CYS A 724 -11.27 -28.03 11.49
CA CYS A 724 -11.22 -28.12 10.02
C CYS A 724 -10.93 -29.53 9.49
N VAL A 725 -10.49 -30.45 10.33
CA VAL A 725 -10.21 -31.86 9.98
C VAL A 725 -11.31 -32.78 10.50
N GLN A 726 -11.71 -32.59 11.75
CA GLN A 726 -12.59 -33.52 12.45
C GLN A 726 -14.07 -33.28 12.19
N LYS A 727 -14.46 -32.02 11.92
CA LYS A 727 -15.88 -31.65 11.88
C LYS A 727 -16.30 -30.88 10.62
N HIS A 728 -15.54 -29.88 10.23
CA HIS A 728 -15.90 -28.95 9.15
C HIS A 728 -14.79 -28.92 8.08
N THR A 729 -14.72 -29.98 7.28
CA THR A 729 -13.65 -30.16 6.27
C THR A 729 -13.79 -29.26 5.06
N ASN A 730 -14.99 -28.73 4.82
CA ASN A 730 -15.27 -27.84 3.70
C ASN A 730 -16.20 -26.71 4.16
N VAL A 731 -15.65 -25.51 4.30
CA VAL A 731 -16.39 -24.32 4.74
C VAL A 731 -16.32 -23.23 3.69
N THR A 732 -17.36 -22.40 3.63
CA THR A 732 -17.47 -21.25 2.74
C THR A 732 -17.83 -19.98 3.50
N LEU A 733 -17.35 -18.84 3.02
CA LEU A 733 -17.83 -17.52 3.39
C LEU A 733 -18.75 -17.01 2.28
N THR A 734 -20.03 -16.82 2.61
CA THR A 734 -21.04 -16.27 1.68
C THR A 734 -21.13 -14.76 1.91
N ASP A 735 -20.95 -13.96 0.86
CA ASP A 735 -21.11 -12.51 0.94
C ASP A 735 -22.59 -12.09 0.78
N PRO A 736 -22.95 -10.81 1.04
CA PRO A 736 -24.33 -10.33 0.89
C PRO A 736 -24.91 -10.44 -0.52
N ALA A 737 -24.07 -10.60 -1.55
CA ALA A 737 -24.49 -10.81 -2.93
C ALA A 737 -24.68 -12.29 -3.28
N GLY A 738 -24.45 -13.21 -2.32
CA GLY A 738 -24.63 -14.64 -2.50
C GLY A 738 -23.44 -15.35 -3.17
N TYR A 739 -22.26 -14.73 -3.20
CA TYR A 739 -21.03 -15.40 -3.65
C TYR A 739 -20.43 -16.23 -2.53
N ASP A 740 -20.17 -17.50 -2.80
CA ASP A 740 -19.56 -18.46 -1.87
C ASP A 740 -18.05 -18.54 -2.13
N PHE A 741 -17.25 -18.08 -1.17
CA PHE A 741 -15.79 -18.15 -1.20
C PHE A 741 -15.33 -19.34 -0.37
N ALA A 742 -14.78 -20.36 -1.00
CA ALA A 742 -14.26 -21.53 -0.28
C ALA A 742 -13.08 -21.10 0.61
N VAL A 743 -13.05 -21.65 1.83
CA VAL A 743 -12.00 -21.39 2.82
C VAL A 743 -11.13 -22.63 2.96
N ALA A 744 -9.86 -22.52 2.58
CA ALA A 744 -8.86 -23.53 2.83
C ALA A 744 -8.06 -23.16 4.08
N THR A 745 -7.96 -24.06 5.05
CA THR A 745 -7.22 -23.84 6.30
C THR A 745 -5.96 -24.71 6.32
N ASP A 746 -4.80 -24.07 6.42
CA ASP A 746 -3.50 -24.74 6.44
C ASP A 746 -3.13 -25.27 7.85
N SER A 747 -1.99 -25.97 7.94
CA SER A 747 -1.48 -26.52 9.20
C SER A 747 -1.00 -25.45 10.20
N ALA A 748 -0.85 -24.21 9.77
CA ALA A 748 -0.55 -23.06 10.60
C ALA A 748 -1.81 -22.27 11.00
N CYS A 749 -3.01 -22.82 10.75
CA CYS A 749 -4.31 -22.20 11.01
C CYS A 749 -4.53 -20.88 10.23
N ARG A 750 -3.79 -20.64 9.13
CA ARG A 750 -4.12 -19.57 8.19
C ARG A 750 -5.26 -19.98 7.30
N ASN A 751 -6.08 -19.02 6.94
CA ASN A 751 -7.13 -19.22 5.97
C ASN A 751 -6.76 -18.61 4.62
N ARG A 752 -6.97 -19.38 3.54
CA ARG A 752 -6.93 -18.88 2.17
C ARG A 752 -8.35 -18.84 1.66
N LEU A 753 -8.82 -17.65 1.29
CA LEU A 753 -10.13 -17.48 0.68
C LEU A 753 -9.95 -17.64 -0.83
N LEU A 754 -10.61 -18.64 -1.40
CA LEU A 754 -10.51 -18.94 -2.82
C LEU A 754 -11.65 -18.25 -3.59
N HIS A 755 -11.40 -17.91 -4.85
CA HIS A 755 -12.43 -17.29 -5.69
C HIS A 755 -13.70 -18.14 -5.74
N SER A 756 -14.86 -17.48 -5.76
CA SER A 756 -16.18 -18.17 -5.80
C SER A 756 -16.39 -19.00 -7.08
N ARG A 757 -15.74 -18.63 -8.18
CA ARG A 757 -15.81 -19.31 -9.48
C ARG A 757 -14.41 -19.53 -10.04
N PRO A 758 -14.15 -20.60 -10.81
CA PRO A 758 -12.87 -20.74 -11.49
C PRO A 758 -12.72 -19.67 -12.59
N VAL A 759 -11.51 -19.17 -12.73
CA VAL A 759 -11.08 -18.45 -13.94
C VAL A 759 -11.00 -19.46 -15.07
N GLU A 760 -11.43 -19.12 -16.27
CA GLU A 760 -11.37 -19.93 -17.47
C GLU A 760 -10.79 -19.06 -18.62
N GLY A 761 -9.55 -19.36 -19.03
CA GLY A 761 -8.76 -18.57 -19.96
C GLY A 761 -8.54 -19.20 -21.33
N SER A 762 -9.25 -20.28 -21.71
CA SER A 762 -9.02 -20.99 -22.97
C SER A 762 -9.17 -20.10 -24.20
N GLU A 763 -10.08 -19.12 -24.17
CA GLU A 763 -10.29 -18.14 -25.25
C GLU A 763 -9.04 -17.30 -25.57
N TYR A 764 -8.11 -17.17 -24.62
CA TYR A 764 -6.87 -16.39 -24.75
C TYR A 764 -5.66 -17.26 -25.05
N LEU A 765 -5.80 -18.59 -25.04
CA LEU A 765 -4.69 -19.54 -25.15
C LEU A 765 -3.89 -19.35 -26.45
N GLU A 766 -4.55 -19.21 -27.58
CA GLU A 766 -3.90 -18.99 -28.89
C GLU A 766 -3.09 -17.70 -28.92
N ARG A 767 -3.60 -16.62 -28.29
CA ARG A 767 -2.90 -15.35 -28.17
C ARG A 767 -1.64 -15.46 -27.32
N LEU A 768 -1.73 -16.11 -26.17
CA LEU A 768 -0.61 -16.35 -25.27
C LEU A 768 0.44 -17.25 -25.95
N TRP A 769 -0.01 -18.25 -26.72
CA TRP A 769 0.87 -19.11 -27.50
C TRP A 769 1.64 -18.31 -28.55
N ARG A 770 0.97 -17.39 -29.27
CA ARG A 770 1.63 -16.49 -30.25
C ARG A 770 2.63 -15.54 -29.61
N ALA A 771 2.41 -15.15 -28.37
CA ALA A 771 3.38 -14.37 -27.58
C ALA A 771 4.63 -15.19 -27.17
N GLY A 772 4.66 -16.49 -27.48
CA GLY A 772 5.76 -17.39 -27.16
C GLY A 772 5.67 -18.08 -25.80
N ILE A 773 4.61 -17.84 -25.02
CA ILE A 773 4.41 -18.48 -23.71
C ILE A 773 4.15 -19.97 -23.93
N ARG A 774 4.85 -20.81 -23.17
CA ARG A 774 4.75 -22.28 -23.24
C ARG A 774 4.46 -22.96 -21.90
N GLY A 775 4.27 -22.18 -20.81
CA GLY A 775 3.91 -22.67 -19.50
C GLY A 775 2.47 -22.28 -19.13
N TYR A 776 1.64 -23.26 -18.77
CA TYR A 776 0.23 -23.04 -18.46
C TYR A 776 -0.15 -23.78 -17.18
N GLN A 777 -0.76 -23.07 -16.23
CA GLN A 777 -1.17 -23.64 -14.94
C GLN A 777 -2.67 -23.78 -14.85
N LEU A 778 -3.13 -24.98 -14.48
CA LEU A 778 -4.50 -25.33 -14.16
C LEU A 778 -4.56 -25.64 -12.66
N VAL A 779 -5.37 -24.92 -11.89
CA VAL A 779 -5.39 -24.98 -10.44
C VAL A 779 -6.69 -25.60 -9.94
N PHE A 780 -6.59 -26.74 -9.27
CA PHE A 780 -7.68 -27.49 -8.68
C PHE A 780 -7.52 -27.49 -7.15
N ASN A 781 -8.25 -26.62 -6.45
CA ASN A 781 -8.05 -26.35 -5.03
C ASN A 781 -9.32 -26.43 -4.17
N VAL A 782 -10.44 -26.85 -4.78
CA VAL A 782 -11.66 -27.20 -4.07
C VAL A 782 -12.05 -28.64 -4.37
N PRO A 783 -12.78 -29.34 -3.48
CA PRO A 783 -13.22 -30.70 -3.74
C PRO A 783 -14.19 -30.80 -4.92
N GLY A 784 -14.08 -31.89 -5.70
CA GLY A 784 -15.06 -32.23 -6.75
C GLY A 784 -14.94 -31.45 -8.06
N GLU A 785 -13.80 -30.83 -8.32
CA GLU A 785 -13.50 -30.17 -9.60
C GLU A 785 -13.28 -31.23 -10.70
N PRO A 786 -13.68 -30.98 -11.96
CA PRO A 786 -13.58 -31.91 -13.08
C PRO A 786 -12.14 -31.94 -13.65
N ILE A 787 -11.21 -32.56 -12.90
CA ILE A 787 -9.77 -32.54 -13.19
C ILE A 787 -9.46 -33.17 -14.55
N ALA A 788 -9.93 -34.40 -14.75
CA ALA A 788 -9.63 -35.19 -15.95
C ALA A 788 -10.13 -34.47 -17.22
N GLU A 789 -11.36 -34.00 -17.20
CA GLU A 789 -12.01 -33.34 -18.34
C GLU A 789 -11.31 -32.04 -18.70
N VAL A 790 -11.01 -31.21 -17.71
CA VAL A 790 -10.34 -29.91 -17.91
C VAL A 790 -8.92 -30.10 -18.41
N VAL A 791 -8.13 -30.97 -17.76
CA VAL A 791 -6.74 -31.24 -18.18
C VAL A 791 -6.69 -31.81 -19.59
N ALA A 792 -7.55 -32.80 -19.92
CA ALA A 792 -7.60 -33.40 -21.23
C ALA A 792 -8.00 -32.37 -22.34
N SER A 793 -8.92 -31.48 -22.04
CA SER A 793 -9.34 -30.43 -22.98
C SER A 793 -8.21 -29.45 -23.25
N TYR A 794 -7.54 -28.89 -22.23
CA TYR A 794 -6.40 -28.02 -22.43
C TYR A 794 -5.21 -28.75 -23.10
N ARG A 795 -5.03 -30.02 -22.80
CA ARG A 795 -4.00 -30.83 -23.46
C ARG A 795 -4.26 -30.94 -24.97
N ARG A 796 -5.49 -31.30 -25.40
CA ARG A 796 -5.85 -31.33 -26.83
C ARG A 796 -5.62 -29.99 -27.52
N MET A 797 -6.03 -28.88 -26.87
CA MET A 797 -5.82 -27.53 -27.43
C MET A 797 -4.34 -27.21 -27.63
N LEU A 798 -3.49 -27.54 -26.66
CA LEU A 798 -2.06 -27.29 -26.74
C LEU A 798 -1.37 -28.19 -27.77
N ASP A 799 -1.78 -29.45 -27.90
CA ASP A 799 -1.27 -30.37 -28.94
C ASP A 799 -1.60 -29.83 -30.34
N ARG A 800 -2.82 -29.30 -30.57
CA ARG A 800 -3.20 -28.65 -31.84
C ARG A 800 -2.34 -27.42 -32.12
N LEU A 801 -2.17 -26.54 -31.13
CA LEU A 801 -1.28 -25.37 -31.30
C LEU A 801 0.17 -25.75 -31.58
N ALA A 802 0.66 -26.85 -31.00
CA ALA A 802 2.00 -27.37 -31.22
C ALA A 802 2.19 -27.90 -32.66
N THR A 803 1.13 -28.40 -33.29
CA THR A 803 1.13 -28.83 -34.71
C THR A 803 0.83 -27.68 -35.67
N GLY A 804 0.55 -26.46 -35.16
CA GLY A 804 0.28 -25.27 -35.98
C GLY A 804 -1.19 -25.13 -36.39
N GLU A 805 -2.08 -25.91 -35.79
CA GLU A 805 -3.52 -25.81 -36.02
C GLU A 805 -4.11 -24.65 -35.19
N LEU A 806 -5.14 -23.99 -35.75
CA LEU A 806 -5.91 -22.99 -35.03
C LEU A 806 -6.97 -23.64 -34.16
N LEU A 807 -7.27 -23.00 -33.04
CA LEU A 807 -8.33 -23.40 -32.14
C LEU A 807 -9.70 -22.95 -32.69
N ASP A 808 -10.74 -23.70 -32.38
CA ASP A 808 -12.12 -23.36 -32.75
C ASP A 808 -13.02 -23.20 -31.51
N ARG A 809 -14.27 -22.79 -31.71
CA ARG A 809 -15.20 -22.58 -30.59
C ARG A 809 -15.52 -23.88 -29.85
N GLY A 810 -15.52 -25.02 -30.53
CA GLY A 810 -15.79 -26.32 -29.91
C GLY A 810 -14.78 -26.66 -28.82
N ASP A 811 -13.49 -26.28 -29.00
CA ASP A 811 -12.45 -26.50 -28.01
C ASP A 811 -12.75 -25.80 -26.66
N THR A 812 -13.29 -24.58 -26.71
CA THR A 812 -13.67 -23.83 -25.49
C THR A 812 -15.02 -24.31 -24.92
N ASP A 813 -15.94 -24.75 -25.75
CA ASP A 813 -17.29 -25.19 -25.32
C ASP A 813 -17.23 -26.48 -24.50
N ASP A 814 -16.27 -27.38 -24.78
CA ASP A 814 -16.03 -28.60 -24.01
C ASP A 814 -15.69 -28.28 -22.53
N ILE A 815 -14.77 -27.33 -22.30
CA ILE A 815 -14.38 -26.89 -20.94
C ILE A 815 -15.57 -26.22 -20.25
N ARG A 816 -16.28 -25.35 -20.93
CA ARG A 816 -17.44 -24.63 -20.39
C ARG A 816 -18.59 -25.55 -20.06
N GLY A 817 -18.77 -26.59 -20.87
CA GLY A 817 -19.72 -27.66 -20.62
C GLY A 817 -19.42 -28.43 -19.34
N ALA A 818 -18.17 -28.81 -19.13
CA ALA A 818 -17.71 -29.48 -17.90
C ALA A 818 -17.91 -28.62 -16.64
N LEU A 819 -17.85 -27.27 -16.77
CA LEU A 819 -18.05 -26.33 -15.68
C LEU A 819 -19.52 -25.97 -15.41
N GLY A 820 -20.48 -26.45 -16.23
CA GLY A 820 -21.88 -26.09 -16.09
C GLY A 820 -22.18 -24.58 -16.22
N GLY A 821 -21.30 -23.82 -16.89
CA GLY A 821 -21.41 -22.37 -17.07
C GLY A 821 -21.00 -21.51 -15.88
N ALA A 822 -20.53 -22.10 -14.77
CA ALA A 822 -20.14 -21.37 -13.57
C ALA A 822 -18.65 -20.98 -13.55
N PHE A 823 -18.22 -20.06 -14.42
CA PHE A 823 -16.83 -19.58 -14.52
C PHE A 823 -16.74 -18.06 -14.66
N THR A 824 -15.52 -17.51 -14.57
CA THR A 824 -15.20 -16.12 -14.91
C THR A 824 -14.02 -16.08 -15.87
N ARG A 825 -13.92 -15.03 -16.69
CA ARG A 825 -12.75 -14.77 -17.55
C ARG A 825 -11.57 -14.14 -16.80
N GLY A 826 -11.73 -13.84 -15.52
CA GLY A 826 -10.71 -13.10 -14.75
C GLY A 826 -10.36 -11.76 -15.42
N HIS A 827 -9.08 -11.39 -15.38
CA HIS A 827 -8.59 -10.14 -15.97
C HIS A 827 -8.07 -10.27 -17.42
N PHE A 828 -8.16 -11.43 -18.06
CA PHE A 828 -7.60 -11.60 -19.41
C PHE A 828 -8.08 -10.56 -20.44
N ALA A 829 -9.35 -10.12 -20.32
CA ALA A 829 -9.94 -9.13 -21.22
C ALA A 829 -10.00 -7.70 -20.63
N ARG A 830 -9.82 -7.54 -19.33
CA ARG A 830 -10.11 -6.29 -18.63
C ARG A 830 -8.98 -5.91 -17.69
N ALA A 831 -8.37 -4.75 -17.94
CA ALA A 831 -7.36 -4.16 -17.12
C ALA A 831 -7.89 -3.71 -15.75
N VAL A 832 -7.07 -3.83 -14.70
CA VAL A 832 -7.32 -3.27 -13.37
C VAL A 832 -6.62 -1.93 -13.19
#